data_2da21cfbda5767c62234cfd21d2e9656
#
_entry.id   2da21cfbda5767c62234cfd21d2e9656
#
_cell.length_a   1.000
_cell.length_b   1.000
_cell.length_c   1.000
_cell.angle_alpha   90.00
_cell.angle_beta   90.00
_cell.angle_gamma   90.00
#
_symmetry.space_group_name_H-M   'P 1'
#
loop_
_entity.id
_entity.type
_entity.pdbx_description
1 polymer ?
#
loop_
_entity_poly.entity_id
_entity_poly.type
_entity_poly.pdbx_seq_one_letter_code
_entity_poly.pdbx_strand_id
1 'polypeptide(L)'
;LSYVDAIHDRDSDRIFIVERQPDGKRTYNEFPANYTFYYTDPKGKYRSLYGDSVSRFSTRKRSEFEKEKRIHSNKKLYESDINVVFRCLSENYLGCEPPKLHTCFFDIEVDFDPEKGFSPTSDPFNPVTAISMYLDWQDTLVTLCVPPRHMSTETAQDIAKKYENCLIFKSEKEMFDTFFMLIEDADVLTGWNSEGYDIPYMVNRVTRVMSKDDTRKFCLLGQMPKPRTYERFGKEETTYDLVGRIHMDYLQLYKKYNYESRHSYKLDSIGEMEVGENKTQYEGTLDQLFNKDWEKFLEYNRQDTMLLVKIHNKLKFLDLANALAHENTVLLPTVMGSVAMIEMAIMNEAHERGLMVPDKKRNSSDSEMAAAGAYVAVPKKGIHEYVAAIDINSLYPSAIRSLNMAPETIVAQVRQTLTEKYLTDKARNLASEKRNYDKDDDLEMSSLLWEGLFGTLEYEAIMKQERGTMLTVDFESGESVEMSAAEVWKLIFDSNKPYILSANGTIFRSDSEGVIPGLLTRWYSDRKEMQKKLKESTTKADVEYWDKRQLVRKILLNSAYGALLNEHCRFYDKRIGQSVTLSGRQIVKHMSSHINEIIAGAYDHTGEAIVYGDTDSCYFSAYPVLNSQIENGEVEWSKELAVQLYDNVSDQVNDGFPSFMERAFHVPRKLSVIKGGRELVGDRSLFITKKRYAINIYDKEGKRLDTNGKQGKIKAMGLDLKRADTPKYVQDFLFEVLEMVLAGKTREDVI
;
A
#
# COMPACT_ATOMS: atom_id res chain seq x y z
N LEU A 1 -14.87 -24.83 -0.17
CA LEU A 1 -14.16 -24.75 1.11
C LEU A 1 -13.39 -23.46 1.18
N SER A 2 -13.70 -22.61 2.15
CA SER A 2 -13.07 -21.32 2.32
C SER A 2 -12.88 -21.00 3.79
N TYR A 3 -11.67 -20.65 4.18
CA TYR A 3 -11.34 -20.37 5.57
C TYR A 3 -11.74 -18.95 5.98
N VAL A 4 -12.04 -18.79 7.26
CA VAL A 4 -12.23 -17.49 7.92
C VAL A 4 -11.01 -17.16 8.76
N ASP A 5 -10.62 -18.09 9.64
CA ASP A 5 -9.46 -17.97 10.52
C ASP A 5 -8.82 -19.34 10.75
N ALA A 6 -7.59 -19.33 11.24
CA ALA A 6 -6.84 -20.54 11.55
C ALA A 6 -6.03 -20.39 12.84
N ILE A 7 -6.00 -21.43 13.64
CA ILE A 7 -5.37 -21.45 14.95
C ILE A 7 -4.39 -22.62 15.02
N HIS A 8 -3.14 -22.33 15.37
CA HIS A 8 -2.15 -23.35 15.66
C HIS A 8 -2.14 -23.65 17.16
N ASP A 9 -2.61 -24.83 17.53
CA ASP A 9 -2.43 -25.38 18.87
C ASP A 9 -1.05 -26.06 18.96
N ARG A 10 -0.16 -25.45 19.74
CA ARG A 10 1.23 -25.91 19.87
C ARG A 10 1.38 -27.14 20.76
N ASP A 11 0.38 -27.43 21.60
CA ASP A 11 0.44 -28.56 22.53
C ASP A 11 0.08 -29.86 21.81
N SER A 12 -0.87 -29.79 20.90
CA SER A 12 -1.29 -30.93 20.07
C SER A 12 -0.62 -31.02 18.69
N ASP A 13 0.17 -30.01 18.30
CA ASP A 13 0.72 -29.87 16.94
C ASP A 13 -0.36 -29.93 15.85
N ARG A 14 -1.51 -29.30 16.09
CA ARG A 14 -2.63 -29.28 15.15
C ARG A 14 -3.03 -27.85 14.77
N ILE A 15 -3.60 -27.73 13.60
CA ILE A 15 -4.14 -26.47 13.07
C ILE A 15 -5.63 -26.62 12.92
N PHE A 16 -6.38 -25.78 13.63
CA PHE A 16 -7.83 -25.70 13.55
C PHE A 16 -8.23 -24.57 12.60
N ILE A 17 -9.08 -24.87 11.64
CA ILE A 17 -9.55 -23.92 10.64
C ILE A 17 -11.03 -23.64 10.88
N VAL A 18 -11.40 -22.37 10.98
CA VAL A 18 -12.79 -21.92 10.92
C VAL A 18 -13.13 -21.67 9.46
N GLU A 19 -14.17 -22.32 8.97
CA GLU A 19 -14.60 -22.23 7.57
C GLU A 19 -16.02 -21.67 7.47
N ARG A 20 -16.31 -20.96 6.38
CA ARG A 20 -17.67 -20.59 6.00
C ARG A 20 -18.02 -21.23 4.66
N GLN A 21 -19.09 -22.00 4.64
CA GLN A 21 -19.56 -22.70 3.45
C GLN A 21 -20.39 -21.75 2.55
N PRO A 22 -20.55 -22.07 1.26
CA PRO A 22 -21.37 -21.27 0.35
C PRO A 22 -22.86 -21.14 0.76
N ASP A 23 -23.37 -22.10 1.50
CA ASP A 23 -24.74 -22.08 2.08
C ASP A 23 -24.86 -21.21 3.35
N GLY A 24 -23.75 -20.57 3.77
CA GLY A 24 -23.69 -19.74 4.95
C GLY A 24 -23.41 -20.50 6.26
N LYS A 25 -23.25 -21.82 6.22
CA LYS A 25 -22.97 -22.62 7.43
C LYS A 25 -21.50 -22.49 7.84
N ARG A 26 -21.25 -22.28 9.14
CA ARG A 26 -19.91 -22.39 9.72
C ARG A 26 -19.54 -23.83 9.93
N THR A 27 -18.34 -24.20 9.54
CA THR A 27 -17.75 -25.51 9.79
C THR A 27 -16.34 -25.37 10.37
N TYR A 28 -15.85 -26.44 10.93
CA TYR A 28 -14.51 -26.50 11.51
C TYR A 28 -13.76 -27.65 10.87
N ASN A 29 -12.52 -27.40 10.49
CA ASN A 29 -11.62 -28.40 9.93
C ASN A 29 -10.35 -28.47 10.76
N GLU A 30 -9.65 -29.57 10.70
CA GLU A 30 -8.48 -29.85 11.50
C GLU A 30 -7.39 -30.49 10.65
N PHE A 31 -6.19 -29.93 10.67
CA PHE A 31 -5.02 -30.44 9.98
C PHE A 31 -3.88 -30.69 10.97
N PRO A 32 -3.06 -31.74 10.78
CA PRO A 32 -1.80 -31.82 11.50
C PRO A 32 -0.87 -30.68 11.05
N ALA A 33 -0.12 -30.09 11.97
CA ALA A 33 0.89 -29.11 11.62
C ALA A 33 1.98 -29.81 10.78
N ASN A 34 2.31 -29.23 9.64
CA ASN A 34 3.35 -29.73 8.74
C ASN A 34 4.62 -28.91 8.93
N TYR A 35 5.55 -29.42 9.72
CA TYR A 35 6.87 -28.81 9.94
C TYR A 35 7.83 -29.32 8.87
N THR A 36 8.17 -28.47 7.92
CA THR A 36 9.03 -28.83 6.79
C THR A 36 10.15 -27.83 6.62
N PHE A 37 11.36 -28.31 6.37
CA PHE A 37 12.46 -27.50 5.86
C PHE A 37 13.26 -28.27 4.82
N TYR A 38 14.07 -27.55 4.09
CA TYR A 38 14.99 -28.11 3.11
C TYR A 38 16.41 -27.69 3.49
N TYR A 39 17.40 -28.50 3.14
CA TYR A 39 18.80 -28.24 3.39
C TYR A 39 19.65 -28.63 2.19
N THR A 40 20.76 -27.91 1.98
CA THR A 40 21.69 -28.20 0.89
C THR A 40 22.23 -29.62 0.96
N ASP A 41 22.06 -30.37 -0.14
CA ASP A 41 22.51 -31.73 -0.30
C ASP A 41 22.78 -31.98 -1.79
N PRO A 42 24.04 -32.36 -2.17
CA PRO A 42 24.36 -32.63 -3.58
C PRO A 42 23.50 -33.74 -4.23
N LYS A 43 22.94 -34.64 -3.41
CA LYS A 43 22.02 -35.69 -3.85
C LYS A 43 20.54 -35.32 -3.70
N GLY A 44 20.25 -34.08 -3.34
CA GLY A 44 18.89 -33.60 -3.12
C GLY A 44 18.04 -33.63 -4.37
N LYS A 45 16.77 -34.02 -4.21
CA LYS A 45 15.80 -34.13 -5.31
C LYS A 45 15.08 -32.83 -5.63
N TYR A 46 15.13 -31.85 -4.74
CA TYR A 46 14.47 -30.58 -4.88
C TYR A 46 15.48 -29.49 -5.29
N ARG A 47 14.96 -28.37 -5.76
CA ARG A 47 15.76 -27.20 -6.15
C ARG A 47 15.42 -25.99 -5.29
N SER A 48 16.42 -25.29 -4.80
CA SER A 48 16.22 -23.98 -4.18
C SER A 48 15.99 -22.89 -5.21
N LEU A 49 15.50 -21.75 -4.77
CA LEU A 49 15.36 -20.54 -5.59
C LEU A 49 16.70 -20.17 -6.28
N TYR A 50 17.84 -20.43 -5.63
CA TYR A 50 19.17 -20.15 -6.15
C TYR A 50 19.77 -21.28 -7.01
N GLY A 51 19.00 -22.34 -7.26
CA GLY A 51 19.46 -23.47 -8.07
C GLY A 51 20.20 -24.57 -7.31
N ASP A 52 20.40 -24.43 -5.99
CA ASP A 52 21.04 -25.47 -5.16
C ASP A 52 20.18 -26.73 -5.12
N SER A 53 20.83 -27.91 -5.16
CA SER A 53 20.16 -29.18 -4.86
C SER A 53 19.90 -29.25 -3.36
N VAL A 54 18.66 -29.59 -2.98
CA VAL A 54 18.26 -29.65 -1.57
C VAL A 54 17.45 -30.92 -1.28
N SER A 55 17.62 -31.44 -0.06
CA SER A 55 16.84 -32.55 0.48
C SER A 55 15.80 -32.02 1.44
N ARG A 56 14.67 -32.72 1.56
CA ARG A 56 13.53 -32.35 2.39
C ARG A 56 13.51 -33.13 3.69
N PHE A 57 13.27 -32.44 4.80
CA PHE A 57 12.81 -33.03 6.06
C PHE A 57 11.39 -32.56 6.36
N SER A 58 10.53 -33.46 6.78
CA SER A 58 9.15 -33.15 7.14
C SER A 58 8.69 -34.01 8.30
N THR A 59 8.04 -33.40 9.28
CA THR A 59 7.46 -34.08 10.46
C THR A 59 6.19 -33.38 10.90
N ARG A 60 5.37 -34.08 11.69
CA ARG A 60 4.17 -33.53 12.34
C ARG A 60 4.42 -33.11 13.79
N LYS A 61 5.65 -33.26 14.30
CA LYS A 61 6.02 -32.94 15.68
C LYS A 61 7.05 -31.81 15.71
N ARG A 62 6.74 -30.75 16.41
CA ARG A 62 7.63 -29.61 16.57
C ARG A 62 8.97 -29.98 17.21
N SER A 63 8.95 -30.87 18.21
CA SER A 63 10.19 -31.32 18.89
C SER A 63 11.17 -32.04 17.96
N GLU A 64 10.68 -32.87 17.05
CA GLU A 64 11.48 -33.53 16.02
C GLU A 64 12.05 -32.51 15.02
N PHE A 65 11.22 -31.57 14.59
CA PHE A 65 11.62 -30.51 13.68
C PHE A 65 12.79 -29.69 14.24
N GLU A 66 12.68 -29.21 15.47
CA GLU A 66 13.74 -28.44 16.11
C GLU A 66 15.03 -29.24 16.31
N LYS A 67 14.90 -30.55 16.60
CA LYS A 67 16.06 -31.45 16.71
C LYS A 67 16.79 -31.58 15.36
N GLU A 68 16.06 -31.90 14.31
CA GLU A 68 16.63 -32.08 12.96
C GLU A 68 17.20 -30.78 12.40
N LYS A 69 16.55 -29.64 12.66
CA LYS A 69 17.05 -28.32 12.29
C LYS A 69 18.43 -28.05 12.92
N ARG A 70 18.66 -28.46 14.18
CA ARG A 70 19.98 -28.35 14.85
C ARG A 70 21.01 -29.28 14.22
N ILE A 71 20.64 -30.49 13.85
CA ILE A 71 21.53 -31.45 13.19
C ILE A 71 22.05 -30.88 11.85
N HIS A 72 21.22 -30.17 11.14
CA HIS A 72 21.56 -29.55 9.85
C HIS A 72 21.98 -28.09 9.93
N SER A 73 22.32 -27.57 11.12
CA SER A 73 22.66 -26.14 11.34
C SER A 73 23.92 -25.67 10.59
N ASN A 74 24.79 -26.60 10.20
CA ASN A 74 25.98 -26.32 9.38
C ASN A 74 25.70 -26.26 7.87
N LYS A 75 24.47 -26.54 7.45
CA LYS A 75 24.02 -26.48 6.05
C LYS A 75 23.17 -25.23 5.83
N LYS A 76 23.08 -24.79 4.57
CA LYS A 76 22.13 -23.73 4.22
C LYS A 76 20.71 -24.30 4.26
N LEU A 77 19.86 -23.68 5.06
CA LEU A 77 18.46 -24.09 5.22
C LEU A 77 17.53 -23.22 4.37
N TYR A 78 16.43 -23.82 3.98
CA TYR A 78 15.36 -23.21 3.22
C TYR A 78 14.02 -23.53 3.87
N GLU A 79 13.13 -22.56 3.97
CA GLU A 79 11.75 -22.68 4.49
C GLU A 79 11.65 -23.20 5.94
N SER A 80 12.75 -23.09 6.72
CA SER A 80 12.76 -23.58 8.10
C SER A 80 12.05 -22.64 9.09
N ASP A 81 11.67 -21.46 8.66
CA ASP A 81 11.05 -20.40 9.46
C ASP A 81 9.65 -19.99 8.95
N ILE A 82 9.06 -20.75 8.03
CA ILE A 82 7.73 -20.48 7.51
C ILE A 82 6.68 -20.78 8.61
N ASN A 83 5.73 -19.85 8.76
CA ASN A 83 4.59 -20.02 9.63
C ASN A 83 3.76 -21.25 9.21
N VAL A 84 3.58 -22.20 10.13
CA VAL A 84 2.88 -23.46 9.83
C VAL A 84 1.41 -23.26 9.45
N VAL A 85 0.76 -22.19 9.93
CA VAL A 85 -0.60 -21.82 9.53
C VAL A 85 -0.61 -21.41 8.06
N PHE A 86 0.30 -20.54 7.64
CA PHE A 86 0.38 -20.10 6.24
C PHE A 86 0.75 -21.26 5.30
N ARG A 87 1.63 -22.16 5.74
CA ARG A 87 1.91 -23.39 5.00
C ARG A 87 0.67 -24.26 4.84
N CYS A 88 -0.08 -24.45 5.90
CA CYS A 88 -1.34 -25.19 5.87
C CYS A 88 -2.36 -24.56 4.91
N LEU A 89 -2.50 -23.23 4.94
CA LEU A 89 -3.40 -22.51 4.03
C LEU A 89 -2.93 -22.62 2.57
N SER A 90 -1.64 -22.51 2.31
CA SER A 90 -1.06 -22.69 0.97
C SER A 90 -1.28 -24.10 0.43
N GLU A 91 -1.08 -25.12 1.26
CA GLU A 91 -1.21 -26.53 0.86
C GLU A 91 -2.68 -26.97 0.62
N ASN A 92 -3.66 -26.37 1.33
CA ASN A 92 -5.03 -26.85 1.34
C ASN A 92 -6.07 -25.90 0.76
N TYR A 93 -5.76 -24.58 0.66
CA TYR A 93 -6.72 -23.54 0.26
C TYR A 93 -6.24 -22.63 -0.87
N LEU A 94 -5.09 -22.92 -1.49
CA LEU A 94 -4.61 -22.15 -2.63
C LEU A 94 -5.62 -22.23 -3.79
N GLY A 95 -6.00 -21.06 -4.31
CA GLY A 95 -6.98 -20.95 -5.40
C GLY A 95 -8.45 -21.05 -4.95
N CYS A 96 -8.72 -21.16 -3.65
CA CYS A 96 -10.08 -21.11 -3.15
C CYS A 96 -10.67 -19.70 -3.21
N GLU A 97 -11.92 -19.58 -3.59
CA GLU A 97 -12.64 -18.31 -3.55
C GLU A 97 -12.88 -17.85 -2.11
N PRO A 98 -12.80 -16.53 -1.83
CA PRO A 98 -13.10 -16.02 -0.49
C PRO A 98 -14.56 -16.28 -0.12
N PRO A 99 -14.86 -16.65 1.14
CA PRO A 99 -16.23 -16.87 1.56
C PRO A 99 -16.97 -15.55 1.71
N LYS A 100 -18.30 -15.60 1.62
CA LYS A 100 -19.12 -14.49 2.09
C LYS A 100 -19.10 -14.52 3.62
N LEU A 101 -18.41 -13.57 4.23
CA LEU A 101 -18.29 -13.47 5.69
C LEU A 101 -19.61 -13.03 6.33
N HIS A 102 -19.91 -13.56 7.50
CA HIS A 102 -20.94 -12.99 8.37
C HIS A 102 -20.33 -11.88 9.21
N THR A 103 -20.67 -10.65 8.88
CA THR A 103 -20.07 -9.45 9.48
C THR A 103 -21.05 -8.74 10.41
N CYS A 104 -20.63 -8.53 11.64
CA CYS A 104 -21.34 -7.68 12.60
C CYS A 104 -20.68 -6.29 12.63
N PHE A 105 -21.40 -5.29 12.15
CA PHE A 105 -21.03 -3.87 12.31
C PHE A 105 -21.59 -3.39 13.62
N PHE A 106 -20.78 -2.79 14.47
CA PHE A 106 -21.22 -2.39 15.80
C PHE A 106 -20.62 -1.07 16.27
N ASP A 107 -21.31 -0.44 17.19
CA ASP A 107 -20.90 0.78 17.88
C ASP A 107 -21.41 0.75 19.33
N ILE A 108 -20.59 1.16 20.27
CA ILE A 108 -20.96 1.20 21.69
C ILE A 108 -21.04 2.62 22.21
N GLU A 109 -21.95 2.84 23.16
CA GLU A 109 -22.03 4.06 23.94
C GLU A 109 -21.76 3.77 25.40
N VAL A 110 -20.99 4.64 26.01
CA VAL A 110 -20.52 4.52 27.40
C VAL A 110 -21.01 5.68 28.22
N ASP A 111 -21.43 5.44 29.44
CA ASP A 111 -21.87 6.46 30.38
C ASP A 111 -20.70 7.40 30.77
N PHE A 112 -21.06 8.55 31.33
CA PHE A 112 -20.12 9.54 31.80
C PHE A 112 -20.28 9.74 33.33
N ASP A 113 -19.20 9.66 34.07
CA ASP A 113 -19.18 9.95 35.50
C ASP A 113 -18.89 11.42 35.72
N PRO A 114 -19.81 12.23 36.35
CA PRO A 114 -19.61 13.64 36.55
C PRO A 114 -18.38 13.99 37.40
N GLU A 115 -17.95 13.10 38.30
CA GLU A 115 -16.80 13.31 39.17
C GLU A 115 -15.50 12.83 38.57
N LYS A 116 -15.52 11.67 37.87
CA LYS A 116 -14.32 11.01 37.33
C LYS A 116 -14.11 11.25 35.83
N GLY A 117 -15.13 11.71 35.12
CA GLY A 117 -15.09 11.95 33.69
C GLY A 117 -15.24 10.67 32.85
N PHE A 118 -14.65 10.68 31.65
CA PHE A 118 -14.61 9.53 30.77
C PHE A 118 -13.61 8.48 31.28
N SER A 119 -14.02 7.21 31.27
CA SER A 119 -13.13 6.12 31.61
C SER A 119 -12.23 5.71 30.46
N PRO A 120 -10.93 5.47 30.70
CA PRO A 120 -10.03 4.94 29.68
C PRO A 120 -10.34 3.46 29.42
N THR A 121 -9.93 2.97 28.24
CA THR A 121 -10.12 1.55 27.87
C THR A 121 -9.40 0.59 28.83
N SER A 122 -8.29 1.02 29.44
CA SER A 122 -7.51 0.24 30.41
C SER A 122 -8.17 0.13 31.80
N ASP A 123 -9.03 1.10 32.17
CA ASP A 123 -9.82 1.10 33.42
C ASP A 123 -11.25 1.55 33.10
N PRO A 124 -12.08 0.65 32.52
CA PRO A 124 -13.44 0.98 32.08
C PRO A 124 -14.41 1.01 33.27
N PHE A 125 -14.37 2.06 34.09
CA PHE A 125 -15.25 2.19 35.26
C PHE A 125 -16.68 2.62 34.90
N ASN A 126 -16.90 3.33 33.79
CA ASN A 126 -18.24 3.67 33.31
C ASN A 126 -18.94 2.49 32.62
N PRO A 127 -20.24 2.27 32.84
CA PRO A 127 -20.96 1.21 32.17
C PRO A 127 -21.19 1.50 30.68
N VAL A 128 -21.24 0.41 29.88
CA VAL A 128 -21.76 0.46 28.52
C VAL A 128 -23.28 0.60 28.59
N THR A 129 -23.83 1.63 27.95
CA THR A 129 -25.26 1.96 28.00
C THR A 129 -26.03 1.55 26.77
N ALA A 130 -25.36 1.43 25.63
CA ALA A 130 -25.97 0.96 24.39
C ALA A 130 -24.95 0.24 23.52
N ILE A 131 -25.40 -0.76 22.79
CA ILE A 131 -24.68 -1.45 21.71
C ILE A 131 -25.64 -1.53 20.54
N SER A 132 -25.36 -0.78 19.47
CA SER A 132 -26.04 -0.99 18.20
C SER A 132 -25.20 -1.89 17.30
N MET A 133 -25.85 -2.85 16.69
CA MET A 133 -25.19 -3.83 15.85
C MET A 133 -26.04 -4.19 14.62
N TYR A 134 -25.40 -4.20 13.46
CA TYR A 134 -26.02 -4.66 12.22
C TYR A 134 -25.42 -6.00 11.81
N LEU A 135 -26.27 -7.00 11.72
CA LEU A 135 -25.94 -8.37 11.35
C LEU A 135 -26.19 -8.53 9.84
N ASP A 136 -25.14 -8.47 9.04
CA ASP A 136 -25.28 -8.42 7.58
C ASP A 136 -25.91 -9.68 6.96
N TRP A 137 -25.67 -10.84 7.57
CA TRP A 137 -26.25 -12.11 7.11
C TRP A 137 -27.75 -12.27 7.41
N GLN A 138 -28.29 -11.40 8.26
CA GLN A 138 -29.70 -11.34 8.61
C GLN A 138 -30.38 -10.05 8.11
N ASP A 139 -29.59 -9.13 7.53
CA ASP A 139 -30.04 -7.80 7.15
C ASP A 139 -30.81 -7.09 8.29
N THR A 140 -30.29 -7.17 9.52
CA THR A 140 -30.99 -6.75 10.71
C THR A 140 -30.16 -5.84 11.59
N LEU A 141 -30.70 -4.64 11.90
CA LEU A 141 -30.15 -3.73 12.90
C LEU A 141 -30.79 -4.04 14.27
N VAL A 142 -29.97 -4.32 15.26
CA VAL A 142 -30.37 -4.58 16.65
C VAL A 142 -29.75 -3.52 17.54
N THR A 143 -30.49 -3.01 18.50
CA THR A 143 -29.98 -2.13 19.55
C THR A 143 -30.24 -2.74 20.90
N LEU A 144 -29.16 -2.92 21.67
CA LEU A 144 -29.19 -3.37 23.04
C LEU A 144 -28.92 -2.18 23.94
N CYS A 145 -29.75 -1.92 24.94
CA CYS A 145 -29.58 -0.75 25.77
C CYS A 145 -30.02 -0.93 27.22
N VAL A 146 -29.36 -0.20 28.09
CA VAL A 146 -29.72 -0.03 29.50
C VAL A 146 -30.18 1.42 29.64
N PRO A 147 -31.46 1.69 29.98
CA PRO A 147 -31.98 3.03 30.06
C PRO A 147 -31.39 3.83 31.25
N PRO A 148 -31.50 5.16 31.26
CA PRO A 148 -31.08 6.01 32.38
C PRO A 148 -31.79 5.56 33.68
N ARG A 149 -31.07 5.60 34.80
CA ARG A 149 -31.58 5.14 36.11
C ARG A 149 -32.84 5.84 36.58
N HIS A 150 -33.08 7.08 36.17
CA HIS A 150 -34.27 7.88 36.53
C HIS A 150 -35.49 7.57 35.65
N MET A 151 -35.31 6.86 34.56
CA MET A 151 -36.40 6.51 33.64
C MET A 151 -37.15 5.26 34.11
N SER A 152 -38.48 5.33 34.07
CA SER A 152 -39.29 4.13 34.39
C SER A 152 -39.15 3.07 33.28
N THR A 153 -39.29 1.80 33.64
CA THR A 153 -39.25 0.69 32.68
C THR A 153 -40.33 0.84 31.60
N GLU A 154 -41.51 1.31 31.97
CA GLU A 154 -42.65 1.52 31.06
C GLU A 154 -42.29 2.59 30.01
N THR A 155 -41.79 3.74 30.45
CA THR A 155 -41.35 4.83 29.53
C THR A 155 -40.25 4.34 28.59
N ALA A 156 -39.28 3.63 29.11
CA ALA A 156 -38.21 3.07 28.30
C ALA A 156 -38.72 2.06 27.26
N GLN A 157 -39.66 1.20 27.64
CA GLN A 157 -40.30 0.26 26.71
C GLN A 157 -41.10 0.97 25.62
N ASP A 158 -41.81 2.03 25.94
CA ASP A 158 -42.59 2.77 24.98
C ASP A 158 -41.71 3.52 23.97
N ILE A 159 -40.57 4.02 24.39
CA ILE A 159 -39.59 4.60 23.47
C ILE A 159 -38.96 3.51 22.60
N ALA A 160 -38.55 2.37 23.17
CA ALA A 160 -37.89 1.29 22.44
C ALA A 160 -38.81 0.68 21.38
N LYS A 161 -40.13 0.58 21.62
CA LYS A 161 -41.12 0.06 20.65
C LYS A 161 -41.20 0.89 19.36
N LYS A 162 -40.71 2.13 19.38
CA LYS A 162 -40.65 2.98 18.16
C LYS A 162 -39.54 2.51 17.19
N TYR A 163 -38.60 1.71 17.64
CA TYR A 163 -37.50 1.21 16.86
C TYR A 163 -37.57 -0.32 16.74
N GLU A 164 -37.41 -0.80 15.55
CA GLU A 164 -37.36 -2.25 15.30
C GLU A 164 -36.12 -2.87 15.98
N ASN A 165 -36.31 -4.02 16.63
CA ASN A 165 -35.25 -4.76 17.33
C ASN A 165 -34.47 -3.93 18.37
N CYS A 166 -35.12 -3.06 19.09
CA CYS A 166 -34.57 -2.33 20.22
C CYS A 166 -34.93 -3.05 21.53
N LEU A 167 -33.93 -3.61 22.21
CA LEU A 167 -34.07 -4.45 23.40
C LEU A 167 -33.53 -3.71 24.63
N ILE A 168 -34.36 -3.68 25.68
CA ILE A 168 -34.03 -3.04 26.94
C ILE A 168 -33.63 -4.07 27.99
N PHE A 169 -32.58 -3.79 28.72
CA PHE A 169 -32.06 -4.63 29.78
C PHE A 169 -32.05 -3.90 31.12
N LYS A 170 -32.19 -4.67 32.20
CA LYS A 170 -32.10 -4.14 33.57
C LYS A 170 -30.65 -3.98 34.02
N SER A 171 -29.75 -4.74 33.43
CA SER A 171 -28.32 -4.71 33.77
C SER A 171 -27.44 -4.82 32.52
N GLU A 172 -26.26 -4.26 32.61
CA GLU A 172 -25.22 -4.38 31.60
C GLU A 172 -24.81 -5.83 31.34
N LYS A 173 -24.83 -6.67 32.39
CA LYS A 173 -24.53 -8.10 32.25
C LYS A 173 -25.51 -8.82 31.33
N GLU A 174 -26.82 -8.60 31.52
CA GLU A 174 -27.85 -9.18 30.64
C GLU A 174 -27.72 -8.70 29.20
N MET A 175 -27.35 -7.44 29.03
CA MET A 175 -27.06 -6.85 27.72
C MET A 175 -25.88 -7.53 27.03
N PHE A 176 -24.77 -7.75 27.76
CA PHE A 176 -23.63 -8.50 27.23
C PHE A 176 -23.93 -9.96 26.91
N ASP A 177 -24.70 -10.65 27.76
CA ASP A 177 -25.12 -12.04 27.48
C ASP A 177 -25.91 -12.12 26.16
N THR A 178 -26.79 -11.16 25.91
CA THR A 178 -27.55 -11.06 24.64
C THR A 178 -26.64 -10.67 23.48
N PHE A 179 -25.71 -9.75 23.67
CA PHE A 179 -24.71 -9.41 22.67
C PHE A 179 -23.93 -10.63 22.20
N PHE A 180 -23.42 -11.46 23.15
CA PHE A 180 -22.68 -12.68 22.82
C PHE A 180 -23.53 -13.71 22.07
N MET A 181 -24.81 -13.83 22.42
CA MET A 181 -25.75 -14.69 21.70
C MET A 181 -25.96 -14.23 20.25
N LEU A 182 -26.09 -12.93 20.02
CA LEU A 182 -26.32 -12.37 18.68
C LEU A 182 -25.09 -12.47 17.77
N ILE A 183 -23.89 -12.37 18.33
CA ILE A 183 -22.67 -12.52 17.53
C ILE A 183 -22.22 -13.98 17.35
N GLU A 184 -22.96 -14.97 17.86
CA GLU A 184 -22.55 -16.37 17.82
C GLU A 184 -22.14 -16.81 16.41
N ASP A 185 -22.91 -16.44 15.40
CA ASP A 185 -22.61 -16.78 14.00
C ASP A 185 -21.83 -15.71 13.21
N ALA A 186 -21.33 -14.67 13.89
CA ALA A 186 -20.46 -13.67 13.25
C ALA A 186 -19.05 -14.22 13.01
N ASP A 187 -18.50 -13.98 11.83
CA ASP A 187 -17.10 -14.25 11.49
C ASP A 187 -16.21 -13.06 11.81
N VAL A 188 -16.74 -11.86 11.58
CA VAL A 188 -16.03 -10.59 11.74
C VAL A 188 -16.86 -9.62 12.57
N LEU A 189 -16.20 -8.99 13.54
CA LEU A 189 -16.68 -7.78 14.21
C LEU A 189 -15.96 -6.58 13.62
N THR A 190 -16.69 -5.54 13.25
CA THR A 190 -16.11 -4.32 12.71
C THR A 190 -16.84 -3.09 13.24
N GLY A 191 -16.08 -2.05 13.52
CA GLY A 191 -16.58 -0.75 13.97
C GLY A 191 -15.65 0.36 13.49
N TRP A 192 -16.02 1.61 13.69
CA TRP A 192 -15.19 2.76 13.34
C TRP A 192 -14.30 3.18 14.50
N ASN A 193 -12.97 3.04 14.37
CA ASN A 193 -11.98 3.19 15.44
C ASN A 193 -12.14 2.17 16.56
N SER A 194 -12.72 1.04 16.27
CA SER A 194 -13.05 -0.01 17.24
C SER A 194 -11.82 -0.69 17.84
N GLU A 195 -10.67 -0.68 17.14
CA GLU A 195 -9.38 -1.12 17.67
C GLU A 195 -8.90 -0.22 18.81
N GLY A 196 -9.10 1.09 18.65
CA GLY A 196 -8.65 2.07 19.64
C GLY A 196 -9.61 2.30 20.79
N TYR A 197 -10.86 1.85 20.69
CA TYR A 197 -11.86 2.10 21.73
C TYR A 197 -12.78 0.92 22.03
N ASP A 198 -13.68 0.56 21.13
CA ASP A 198 -14.80 -0.35 21.41
C ASP A 198 -14.33 -1.73 21.88
N ILE A 199 -13.42 -2.36 21.18
CA ILE A 199 -12.93 -3.70 21.51
C ILE A 199 -12.18 -3.74 22.84
N PRO A 200 -11.14 -2.92 23.07
CA PRO A 200 -10.46 -2.95 24.37
C PRO A 200 -11.37 -2.53 25.52
N TYR A 201 -12.30 -1.58 25.30
CA TYR A 201 -13.27 -1.19 26.31
C TYR A 201 -14.17 -2.37 26.70
N MET A 202 -14.80 -3.01 25.71
CA MET A 202 -15.72 -4.14 25.95
C MET A 202 -15.02 -5.33 26.60
N VAL A 203 -13.83 -5.73 26.13
CA VAL A 203 -13.09 -6.85 26.71
C VAL A 203 -12.75 -6.59 28.20
N ASN A 204 -12.23 -5.40 28.49
CA ASN A 204 -11.90 -5.01 29.87
C ASN A 204 -13.16 -4.80 30.72
N ARG A 205 -14.26 -4.28 30.12
CA ARG A 205 -15.52 -4.08 30.86
C ARG A 205 -16.19 -5.42 31.18
N VAL A 206 -16.22 -6.36 30.25
CA VAL A 206 -16.73 -7.73 30.50
C VAL A 206 -15.92 -8.43 31.60
N THR A 207 -14.60 -8.26 31.61
CA THR A 207 -13.74 -8.76 32.70
C THR A 207 -14.17 -8.20 34.05
N ARG A 208 -14.59 -6.91 34.09
CA ARG A 208 -14.99 -6.22 35.34
C ARG A 208 -16.39 -6.57 35.82
N VAL A 209 -17.38 -6.64 34.93
CA VAL A 209 -18.79 -6.84 35.29
C VAL A 209 -19.26 -8.30 35.26
N MET A 210 -18.53 -9.15 34.57
CA MET A 210 -18.78 -10.59 34.49
C MET A 210 -17.57 -11.35 35.03
N SER A 211 -16.71 -11.85 34.15
CA SER A 211 -15.44 -12.48 34.53
C SER A 211 -14.44 -12.43 33.36
N LYS A 212 -13.16 -12.69 33.68
CA LYS A 212 -12.14 -12.84 32.64
C LYS A 212 -12.44 -14.01 31.72
N ASP A 213 -13.04 -15.08 32.24
CA ASP A 213 -13.39 -16.27 31.44
C ASP A 213 -14.51 -15.98 30.44
N ASP A 214 -15.46 -15.10 30.79
CA ASP A 214 -16.53 -14.67 29.88
C ASP A 214 -15.99 -13.95 28.63
N THR A 215 -14.79 -13.39 28.67
CA THR A 215 -14.16 -12.78 27.47
C THR A 215 -13.89 -13.79 26.36
N ARG A 216 -13.89 -15.10 26.65
CA ARG A 216 -13.82 -16.16 25.62
C ARG A 216 -14.97 -16.09 24.61
N LYS A 217 -16.11 -15.53 25.03
CA LYS A 217 -17.30 -15.38 24.18
C LYS A 217 -17.07 -14.43 22.98
N PHE A 218 -16.04 -13.56 23.04
CA PHE A 218 -15.61 -12.78 21.89
C PHE A 218 -14.92 -13.63 20.82
N CYS A 219 -14.35 -14.76 21.20
CA CYS A 219 -13.59 -15.65 20.33
C CYS A 219 -14.37 -16.93 19.99
N LEU A 220 -13.81 -17.77 19.13
CA LEU A 220 -14.28 -19.13 18.87
C LEU A 220 -13.30 -20.16 19.41
N LEU A 221 -13.69 -21.44 19.39
CA LEU A 221 -12.86 -22.58 19.80
C LEU A 221 -12.30 -22.43 21.24
N GLY A 222 -13.05 -21.79 22.14
CA GLY A 222 -12.66 -21.61 23.52
C GLY A 222 -11.42 -20.73 23.74
N GLN A 223 -11.00 -19.98 22.71
CA GLN A 223 -9.85 -19.09 22.79
C GLN A 223 -10.18 -17.82 23.58
N MET A 224 -9.15 -17.16 24.11
CA MET A 224 -9.27 -15.85 24.74
C MET A 224 -8.78 -14.75 23.79
N PRO A 225 -9.32 -13.52 23.91
CA PRO A 225 -8.75 -12.35 23.25
C PRO A 225 -7.27 -12.21 23.63
N LYS A 226 -6.40 -12.00 22.64
CA LYS A 226 -4.95 -11.83 22.83
C LYS A 226 -4.60 -10.36 22.95
N PRO A 227 -4.03 -9.91 24.08
CA PRO A 227 -3.61 -8.52 24.21
C PRO A 227 -2.50 -8.21 23.21
N ARG A 228 -2.61 -7.05 22.56
CA ARG A 228 -1.61 -6.49 21.65
C ARG A 228 -1.37 -5.03 22.00
N THR A 229 -0.11 -4.69 22.25
CA THR A 229 0.32 -3.34 22.54
C THR A 229 0.77 -2.63 21.26
N TYR A 230 0.42 -1.37 21.11
CA TYR A 230 0.82 -0.52 20.00
C TYR A 230 1.04 0.92 20.47
N GLU A 231 1.87 1.66 19.74
CA GLU A 231 2.15 3.05 20.04
C GLU A 231 1.16 3.97 19.31
N ARG A 232 0.57 4.92 20.05
CA ARG A 232 -0.31 5.94 19.51
C ARG A 232 0.00 7.30 20.14
N PHE A 233 0.38 8.28 19.30
CA PHE A 233 0.77 9.63 19.76
C PHE A 233 1.84 9.63 20.87
N GLY A 234 2.83 8.74 20.78
CA GLY A 234 3.90 8.60 21.75
C GLY A 234 3.48 7.95 23.09
N LYS A 235 2.30 7.34 23.13
CA LYS A 235 1.80 6.55 24.26
C LYS A 235 1.58 5.11 23.85
N GLU A 236 1.90 4.22 24.77
CA GLU A 236 1.63 2.79 24.62
C GLU A 236 0.16 2.52 24.97
N GLU A 237 -0.59 1.94 24.02
CA GLU A 237 -1.98 1.55 24.18
C GLU A 237 -2.12 0.04 23.96
N THR A 238 -3.11 -0.58 24.59
CA THR A 238 -3.39 -2.01 24.45
C THR A 238 -4.76 -2.22 23.82
N THR A 239 -4.80 -3.06 22.81
CA THR A 239 -6.03 -3.61 22.22
C THR A 239 -6.03 -5.14 22.31
N TYR A 240 -7.05 -5.78 21.74
CA TYR A 240 -7.17 -7.24 21.76
C TYR A 240 -7.41 -7.78 20.35
N ASP A 241 -6.62 -8.78 19.97
CA ASP A 241 -6.86 -9.57 18.78
C ASP A 241 -7.80 -10.72 19.14
N LEU A 242 -8.92 -10.82 18.43
CA LEU A 242 -9.86 -11.92 18.57
C LEU A 242 -9.37 -13.14 17.79
N VAL A 243 -9.75 -14.32 18.22
CA VAL A 243 -9.26 -15.59 17.66
C VAL A 243 -10.44 -16.47 17.24
N GLY A 244 -10.40 -16.98 16.03
CA GLY A 244 -11.48 -17.75 15.41
C GLY A 244 -12.59 -16.86 14.82
N ARG A 245 -13.07 -15.90 15.59
CA ARG A 245 -13.80 -14.71 15.13
C ARG A 245 -12.81 -13.58 15.03
N ILE A 246 -12.88 -12.79 13.98
CA ILE A 246 -11.88 -11.76 13.65
C ILE A 246 -12.43 -10.39 13.99
N HIS A 247 -11.60 -9.51 14.53
CA HIS A 247 -11.87 -8.10 14.60
C HIS A 247 -11.09 -7.35 13.52
N MET A 248 -11.79 -6.52 12.75
CA MET A 248 -11.20 -5.61 11.75
C MET A 248 -11.74 -4.20 11.98
N ASP A 249 -10.89 -3.26 12.31
CA ASP A 249 -11.27 -1.84 12.45
C ASP A 249 -11.49 -1.22 11.06
N TYR A 250 -12.71 -0.76 10.78
CA TYR A 250 -13.04 -0.19 9.48
C TYR A 250 -12.32 1.14 9.19
N LEU A 251 -11.99 1.92 10.21
CA LEU A 251 -11.15 3.11 10.06
C LEU A 251 -9.75 2.76 9.53
N GLN A 252 -9.16 1.66 10.00
CA GLN A 252 -7.85 1.21 9.51
C GLN A 252 -7.95 0.69 8.07
N LEU A 253 -9.01 -0.05 7.74
CA LEU A 253 -9.30 -0.46 6.35
C LEU A 253 -9.46 0.76 5.43
N TYR A 254 -10.22 1.76 5.88
CA TYR A 254 -10.43 2.99 5.12
C TYR A 254 -9.11 3.73 4.86
N LYS A 255 -8.28 3.91 5.88
CA LYS A 255 -6.96 4.54 5.74
C LYS A 255 -6.03 3.77 4.82
N LYS A 256 -6.11 2.44 4.84
CA LYS A 256 -5.24 1.59 4.02
C LYS A 256 -5.61 1.62 2.54
N TYR A 257 -6.89 1.55 2.21
CA TYR A 257 -7.35 1.38 0.83
C TYR A 257 -7.85 2.67 0.17
N ASN A 258 -8.04 3.74 0.93
CA ASN A 258 -8.29 5.06 0.39
C ASN A 258 -6.99 5.86 0.30
N TYR A 259 -6.52 6.09 -0.94
CA TYR A 259 -5.26 6.79 -1.19
C TYR A 259 -5.38 8.32 -1.15
N GLU A 260 -6.59 8.85 -1.08
CA GLU A 260 -6.81 10.29 -0.97
C GLU A 260 -6.67 10.75 0.49
N SER A 261 -5.88 11.80 0.70
CA SER A 261 -5.80 12.42 2.02
C SER A 261 -7.14 13.08 2.39
N ARG A 262 -7.59 12.87 3.63
CA ARG A 262 -8.82 13.44 4.16
C ARG A 262 -8.50 14.50 5.21
N HIS A 263 -9.30 15.56 5.25
CA HIS A 263 -9.16 16.61 6.27
C HIS A 263 -9.58 16.13 7.66
N SER A 264 -10.42 15.12 7.74
CA SER A 264 -10.85 14.48 9.00
C SER A 264 -11.17 13.01 8.73
N TYR A 265 -10.83 12.15 9.69
CA TYR A 265 -11.16 10.72 9.70
C TYR A 265 -12.27 10.38 10.71
N LYS A 266 -13.00 11.37 11.20
CA LYS A 266 -14.19 11.14 12.00
C LYS A 266 -15.27 10.51 11.14
N LEU A 267 -16.07 9.62 11.70
CA LEU A 267 -17.14 8.91 10.98
C LEU A 267 -18.11 9.88 10.29
N ASP A 268 -18.46 10.95 10.96
CA ASP A 268 -19.31 12.03 10.44
C ASP A 268 -18.77 12.63 9.14
N SER A 269 -17.49 13.04 9.15
CA SER A 269 -16.82 13.63 7.99
C SER A 269 -16.68 12.66 6.83
N ILE A 270 -16.36 11.41 7.13
CA ILE A 270 -16.23 10.37 6.09
C ILE A 270 -17.60 9.99 5.55
N GLY A 271 -18.62 9.90 6.40
CA GLY A 271 -20.00 9.65 5.97
C GLY A 271 -20.50 10.71 4.99
N GLU A 272 -20.29 11.99 5.30
CA GLU A 272 -20.63 13.10 4.39
C GLU A 272 -19.93 12.96 3.03
N MET A 273 -18.62 12.72 3.05
CA MET A 273 -17.83 12.61 1.83
C MET A 273 -18.19 11.38 0.98
N GLU A 274 -18.41 10.24 1.62
CA GLU A 274 -18.61 8.98 0.90
C GLU A 274 -20.06 8.73 0.51
N VAL A 275 -21.01 9.02 1.39
CA VAL A 275 -22.42 8.68 1.20
C VAL A 275 -23.38 9.88 1.28
N GLY A 276 -22.86 11.08 1.54
CA GLY A 276 -23.66 12.30 1.64
C GLY A 276 -24.53 12.37 2.91
N GLU A 277 -24.19 11.59 3.94
CA GLU A 277 -24.93 11.53 5.20
C GLU A 277 -24.02 11.81 6.38
N ASN A 278 -24.59 12.44 7.42
CA ASN A 278 -23.92 12.81 8.65
C ASN A 278 -24.51 12.04 9.82
N LYS A 279 -23.80 12.12 10.96
CA LYS A 279 -24.32 11.69 12.26
C LYS A 279 -25.56 12.50 12.65
N THR A 280 -26.38 11.91 13.50
CA THR A 280 -27.51 12.64 14.14
C THR A 280 -26.97 13.83 14.91
N GLN A 281 -27.43 15.03 14.58
CA GLN A 281 -27.03 16.26 15.27
C GLN A 281 -27.81 16.43 16.58
N TYR A 282 -27.13 16.80 17.65
CA TYR A 282 -27.70 17.08 18.95
C TYR A 282 -27.01 18.26 19.64
N GLU A 283 -27.69 18.89 20.58
CA GLU A 283 -27.14 19.96 21.39
C GLU A 283 -26.58 19.44 22.72
N GLY A 284 -25.49 20.01 23.18
CA GLY A 284 -24.83 19.64 24.43
C GLY A 284 -23.87 18.47 24.30
N THR A 285 -23.72 17.73 25.39
CA THR A 285 -22.83 16.56 25.50
C THR A 285 -23.61 15.24 25.38
N LEU A 286 -22.92 14.15 25.08
CA LEU A 286 -23.56 12.83 24.88
C LEU A 286 -24.23 12.32 26.18
N ASP A 287 -23.65 12.59 27.35
CA ASP A 287 -24.24 12.28 28.66
C ASP A 287 -25.51 13.08 28.91
N GLN A 288 -25.55 14.35 28.49
CA GLN A 288 -26.77 15.15 28.54
C GLN A 288 -27.84 14.59 27.61
N LEU A 289 -27.46 14.16 26.41
CA LEU A 289 -28.38 13.51 25.47
C LEU A 289 -28.97 12.21 26.09
N PHE A 290 -28.10 11.36 26.65
CA PHE A 290 -28.51 10.12 27.33
C PHE A 290 -29.51 10.36 28.44
N ASN A 291 -29.28 11.36 29.27
CA ASN A 291 -30.11 11.63 30.44
C ASN A 291 -31.36 12.46 30.16
N LYS A 292 -31.36 13.34 29.13
CA LYS A 292 -32.45 14.27 28.86
C LYS A 292 -33.33 13.88 27.66
N ASP A 293 -32.75 13.26 26.64
CA ASP A 293 -33.44 12.85 25.41
C ASP A 293 -32.93 11.48 24.95
N TRP A 294 -33.30 10.46 25.72
CA TRP A 294 -32.88 9.10 25.48
C TRP A 294 -33.37 8.52 24.15
N GLU A 295 -34.52 8.96 23.63
CA GLU A 295 -34.99 8.58 22.31
C GLU A 295 -34.02 8.99 21.22
N LYS A 296 -33.56 10.24 21.24
CA LYS A 296 -32.58 10.76 20.30
C LYS A 296 -31.19 10.15 20.49
N PHE A 297 -30.84 9.78 21.72
CA PHE A 297 -29.62 9.01 22.00
C PHE A 297 -29.64 7.64 21.32
N LEU A 298 -30.75 6.92 21.33
CA LEU A 298 -30.90 5.64 20.63
C LEU A 298 -30.81 5.84 19.10
N GLU A 299 -31.46 6.88 18.60
CA GLU A 299 -31.36 7.25 17.18
C GLU A 299 -29.91 7.53 16.77
N TYR A 300 -29.17 8.27 17.59
CA TYR A 300 -27.76 8.58 17.38
C TYR A 300 -26.91 7.31 17.27
N ASN A 301 -26.98 6.41 18.24
CA ASN A 301 -26.20 5.17 18.23
C ASN A 301 -26.57 4.25 17.05
N ARG A 302 -27.85 4.15 16.69
CA ARG A 302 -28.32 3.40 15.53
C ARG A 302 -27.82 3.99 14.21
N GLN A 303 -27.86 5.31 14.09
CA GLN A 303 -27.39 6.02 12.89
C GLN A 303 -25.87 5.86 12.70
N ASP A 304 -25.07 5.89 13.74
CA ASP A 304 -23.63 5.69 13.65
C ASP A 304 -23.30 4.31 13.08
N THR A 305 -23.95 3.26 13.56
CA THR A 305 -23.79 1.91 13.02
C THR A 305 -24.23 1.83 11.55
N MET A 306 -25.39 2.38 11.21
CA MET A 306 -25.91 2.34 9.84
C MET A 306 -25.10 3.20 8.87
N LEU A 307 -24.51 4.29 9.33
CA LEU A 307 -23.62 5.11 8.52
C LEU A 307 -22.37 4.30 8.10
N LEU A 308 -21.79 3.54 9.02
CA LEU A 308 -20.70 2.63 8.73
C LEU A 308 -21.10 1.55 7.72
N VAL A 309 -22.29 0.96 7.87
CA VAL A 309 -22.83 -0.04 6.93
C VAL A 309 -22.96 0.55 5.53
N LYS A 310 -23.49 1.77 5.39
CA LYS A 310 -23.61 2.48 4.11
C LYS A 310 -22.26 2.75 3.47
N ILE A 311 -21.27 3.18 4.27
CA ILE A 311 -19.88 3.36 3.80
C ILE A 311 -19.33 2.03 3.27
N HIS A 312 -19.49 0.93 4.03
CA HIS A 312 -19.05 -0.39 3.60
C HIS A 312 -19.77 -0.85 2.32
N ASN A 313 -21.08 -0.66 2.22
CA ASN A 313 -21.85 -1.06 1.04
C ASN A 313 -21.36 -0.37 -0.24
N LYS A 314 -20.86 0.87 -0.12
CA LYS A 314 -20.24 1.60 -1.22
C LYS A 314 -18.82 1.13 -1.52
N LEU A 315 -17.97 1.01 -0.49
CA LEU A 315 -16.52 0.85 -0.65
C LEU A 315 -16.09 -0.63 -0.70
N LYS A 316 -16.78 -1.52 -0.01
CA LYS A 316 -16.48 -2.97 0.03
C LYS A 316 -15.05 -3.30 0.48
N PHE A 317 -14.45 -2.50 1.36
CA PHE A 317 -13.05 -2.69 1.77
C PHE A 317 -12.81 -3.96 2.58
N LEU A 318 -13.79 -4.42 3.34
CA LEU A 318 -13.68 -5.72 4.03
C LEU A 318 -13.67 -6.89 3.04
N ASP A 319 -14.53 -6.84 2.02
CA ASP A 319 -14.54 -7.84 0.94
C ASP A 319 -13.25 -7.85 0.15
N LEU A 320 -12.66 -6.67 -0.08
CA LEU A 320 -11.38 -6.51 -0.74
C LEU A 320 -10.25 -7.12 0.09
N ALA A 321 -10.22 -6.86 1.39
CA ALA A 321 -9.24 -7.45 2.32
C ALA A 321 -9.36 -8.98 2.36
N ASN A 322 -10.59 -9.50 2.39
CA ASN A 322 -10.85 -10.94 2.36
C ASN A 322 -10.36 -11.59 1.05
N ALA A 323 -10.58 -10.93 -0.09
CA ALA A 323 -10.08 -11.40 -1.38
C ALA A 323 -8.55 -11.41 -1.42
N LEU A 324 -7.88 -10.38 -0.88
CA LEU A 324 -6.42 -10.33 -0.76
C LEU A 324 -5.87 -11.46 0.12
N ALA A 325 -6.52 -11.76 1.24
CA ALA A 325 -6.11 -12.84 2.14
C ALA A 325 -6.16 -14.20 1.44
N HIS A 326 -7.24 -14.50 0.72
CA HIS A 326 -7.40 -15.79 0.02
C HIS A 326 -6.48 -15.92 -1.18
N GLU A 327 -6.29 -14.85 -1.95
CA GLU A 327 -5.35 -14.84 -3.07
C GLU A 327 -3.93 -15.22 -2.65
N ASN A 328 -3.51 -14.80 -1.46
CA ASN A 328 -2.14 -14.98 -0.97
C ASN A 328 -2.03 -16.03 0.16
N THR A 329 -3.08 -16.75 0.45
CA THR A 329 -3.13 -17.80 1.50
C THR A 329 -2.63 -17.33 2.86
N VAL A 330 -3.09 -16.15 3.28
CA VAL A 330 -2.84 -15.56 4.59
C VAL A 330 -4.15 -15.30 5.33
N LEU A 331 -4.06 -14.97 6.61
CA LEU A 331 -5.24 -14.62 7.42
C LEU A 331 -5.70 -13.19 7.14
N LEU A 332 -6.97 -12.92 7.36
CA LEU A 332 -7.57 -11.61 7.10
C LEU A 332 -6.83 -10.44 7.81
N PRO A 333 -6.46 -10.52 9.10
CA PRO A 333 -5.67 -9.46 9.73
C PRO A 333 -4.28 -9.25 9.12
N THR A 334 -3.70 -10.28 8.51
CA THR A 334 -2.36 -10.24 7.90
C THR A 334 -2.28 -9.26 6.74
N VAL A 335 -3.38 -9.05 6.01
CA VAL A 335 -3.39 -8.15 4.84
C VAL A 335 -3.27 -6.67 5.23
N MET A 336 -3.40 -6.33 6.51
CA MET A 336 -3.12 -4.99 7.01
C MET A 336 -1.63 -4.64 6.92
N GLY A 337 -0.73 -5.64 6.91
CA GLY A 337 0.69 -5.51 6.55
C GLY A 337 0.94 -6.01 5.13
N SER A 338 1.92 -5.44 4.43
CA SER A 338 2.24 -5.86 3.05
C SER A 338 3.28 -6.98 3.01
N VAL A 339 4.20 -7.05 3.99
CA VAL A 339 5.38 -7.94 3.94
C VAL A 339 4.97 -9.41 3.91
N ALA A 340 4.22 -9.88 4.90
CA ALA A 340 3.84 -11.29 4.99
C ALA A 340 2.93 -11.72 3.82
N MET A 341 2.06 -10.85 3.37
CA MET A 341 1.19 -11.09 2.20
C MET A 341 2.01 -11.29 0.92
N ILE A 342 2.94 -10.39 0.64
CA ILE A 342 3.80 -10.47 -0.55
C ILE A 342 4.78 -11.64 -0.46
N GLU A 343 5.34 -11.93 0.72
CA GLU A 343 6.18 -13.12 0.92
C GLU A 343 5.44 -14.40 0.54
N MET A 344 4.19 -14.56 0.98
CA MET A 344 3.40 -15.75 0.68
C MET A 344 3.02 -15.82 -0.81
N ALA A 345 2.73 -14.67 -1.44
CA ALA A 345 2.51 -14.62 -2.89
C ALA A 345 3.73 -15.11 -3.67
N ILE A 346 4.93 -14.65 -3.33
CA ILE A 346 6.18 -15.05 -3.97
C ILE A 346 6.49 -16.52 -3.67
N MET A 347 6.26 -16.98 -2.44
CA MET A 347 6.45 -18.37 -2.07
C MET A 347 5.54 -19.30 -2.86
N ASN A 348 4.26 -18.97 -3.00
CA ASN A 348 3.31 -19.77 -3.79
C ASN A 348 3.75 -19.83 -5.26
N GLU A 349 4.22 -18.74 -5.84
CA GLU A 349 4.76 -18.70 -7.19
C GLU A 349 6.03 -19.56 -7.34
N ALA A 350 6.95 -19.49 -6.37
CA ALA A 350 8.15 -20.30 -6.37
C ALA A 350 7.81 -21.80 -6.27
N HIS A 351 6.87 -22.18 -5.40
CA HIS A 351 6.41 -23.57 -5.28
C HIS A 351 5.74 -24.08 -6.55
N GLU A 352 4.96 -23.26 -7.24
CA GLU A 352 4.38 -23.61 -8.55
C GLU A 352 5.47 -23.94 -9.58
N ARG A 353 6.62 -23.27 -9.51
CA ARG A 353 7.80 -23.55 -10.32
C ARG A 353 8.69 -24.67 -9.77
N GLY A 354 8.32 -25.30 -8.66
CA GLY A 354 9.10 -26.35 -8.00
C GLY A 354 10.36 -25.84 -7.27
N LEU A 355 10.39 -24.57 -6.90
CA LEU A 355 11.52 -23.91 -6.25
C LEU A 355 11.25 -23.67 -4.76
N MET A 356 12.25 -23.97 -3.91
CA MET A 356 12.17 -23.74 -2.46
C MET A 356 12.79 -22.40 -2.10
N VAL A 357 12.08 -21.65 -1.24
CA VAL A 357 12.48 -20.27 -0.89
C VAL A 357 13.47 -20.24 0.28
N PRO A 358 14.35 -19.24 0.35
CA PRO A 358 15.33 -19.14 1.44
C PRO A 358 14.66 -18.79 2.77
N ASP A 359 15.34 -19.10 3.87
CA ASP A 359 15.00 -18.57 5.19
C ASP A 359 15.20 -17.05 5.24
N LYS A 360 14.52 -16.38 6.16
CA LYS A 360 14.76 -14.96 6.45
C LYS A 360 16.18 -14.75 6.92
N LYS A 361 16.85 -13.73 6.40
CA LYS A 361 18.17 -13.33 6.91
C LYS A 361 18.00 -12.83 8.34
N ARG A 362 18.82 -13.32 9.28
CA ARG A 362 18.91 -12.71 10.60
C ARG A 362 19.64 -11.39 10.43
N ASN A 363 19.08 -10.31 11.00
CA ASN A 363 19.64 -8.96 10.90
C ASN A 363 21.12 -8.99 11.27
N SER A 364 21.98 -8.67 10.30
CA SER A 364 23.33 -8.22 10.57
C SER A 364 23.25 -6.71 10.81
N SER A 365 24.05 -6.21 11.73
CA SER A 365 24.11 -4.79 12.15
C SER A 365 24.48 -3.77 11.04
N ASP A 366 24.51 -4.19 9.79
CA ASP A 366 24.79 -3.37 8.61
C ASP A 366 23.56 -2.69 7.98
N SER A 367 22.41 -2.71 8.66
CA SER A 367 21.12 -2.33 8.09
C SER A 367 20.79 -0.83 8.15
N GLU A 368 21.63 0.04 8.67
CA GLU A 368 21.29 1.46 8.89
C GLU A 368 21.33 2.36 7.64
N MET A 369 21.63 1.85 6.46
CA MET A 369 21.64 2.68 5.26
C MET A 369 20.31 2.55 4.50
N ALA A 370 19.45 3.56 4.65
CA ALA A 370 18.19 3.67 3.89
C ALA A 370 18.42 3.62 2.37
N ALA A 371 17.51 3.03 1.61
CA ALA A 371 17.58 3.03 0.15
C ALA A 371 17.43 4.46 -0.41
N ALA A 372 18.11 4.77 -1.51
CA ALA A 372 17.95 6.06 -2.19
C ALA A 372 16.49 6.31 -2.56
N GLY A 373 15.97 7.50 -2.28
CA GLY A 373 14.60 7.87 -2.59
C GLY A 373 14.34 8.07 -4.09
N ALA A 374 13.09 8.29 -4.45
CA ALA A 374 12.68 8.60 -5.82
C ALA A 374 13.28 9.93 -6.31
N TYR A 375 13.33 10.11 -7.65
CA TYR A 375 13.68 11.39 -8.24
C TYR A 375 12.52 12.38 -8.07
N VAL A 376 12.83 13.55 -7.52
CA VAL A 376 11.89 14.69 -7.44
C VAL A 376 12.62 15.93 -7.87
N ALA A 377 12.27 16.46 -9.02
CA ALA A 377 12.87 17.68 -9.56
C ALA A 377 12.50 18.92 -8.72
N VAL A 378 13.32 19.97 -8.79
CA VAL A 378 12.90 21.29 -8.35
C VAL A 378 11.97 21.87 -9.43
N PRO A 379 10.74 22.29 -9.10
CA PRO A 379 9.84 22.84 -10.11
C PRO A 379 10.29 24.22 -10.56
N LYS A 380 10.00 24.56 -11.81
CA LYS A 380 10.01 25.96 -12.24
C LYS A 380 8.87 26.68 -11.54
N LYS A 381 9.21 27.53 -10.58
CA LYS A 381 8.22 28.24 -9.73
C LYS A 381 7.39 29.23 -10.55
N GLY A 382 6.13 29.35 -10.19
CA GLY A 382 5.23 30.36 -10.78
C GLY A 382 4.03 29.78 -11.51
N ILE A 383 3.39 30.62 -12.31
CA ILE A 383 2.24 30.23 -13.13
C ILE A 383 2.76 29.73 -14.48
N HIS A 384 2.22 28.61 -14.92
CA HIS A 384 2.49 28.02 -16.23
C HIS A 384 1.18 27.74 -16.96
N GLU A 385 1.20 27.94 -18.27
CA GLU A 385 0.06 27.71 -19.14
C GLU A 385 0.20 26.41 -19.93
N TYR A 386 -0.92 25.75 -20.16
CA TYR A 386 -1.02 24.52 -20.94
C TYR A 386 -0.02 23.43 -20.54
N VAL A 387 -0.03 23.11 -19.25
CA VAL A 387 0.82 22.06 -18.68
C VAL A 387 0.16 20.72 -18.85
N ALA A 388 0.90 19.75 -19.39
CA ALA A 388 0.52 18.35 -19.40
C ALA A 388 1.37 17.53 -18.42
N ALA A 389 0.88 16.37 -18.05
CA ALA A 389 1.65 15.36 -17.34
C ALA A 389 1.62 14.04 -18.10
N ILE A 390 2.81 13.45 -18.27
CA ILE A 390 2.97 12.05 -18.67
C ILE A 390 3.44 11.28 -17.43
N ASP A 391 2.75 10.21 -17.13
CA ASP A 391 3.01 9.34 -15.99
C ASP A 391 3.39 7.94 -16.46
N ILE A 392 4.44 7.36 -15.88
CA ILE A 392 4.87 5.99 -16.21
C ILE A 392 4.01 5.01 -15.44
N ASN A 393 3.32 4.16 -16.17
CA ASN A 393 2.44 3.15 -15.59
C ASN A 393 3.21 2.18 -14.69
N SER A 394 2.97 2.24 -13.37
CA SER A 394 3.59 1.33 -12.40
C SER A 394 5.11 1.24 -12.59
N LEU A 395 5.81 2.38 -12.49
CA LEU A 395 7.26 2.50 -12.78
C LEU A 395 8.09 1.41 -12.11
N TYR A 396 7.97 1.23 -10.81
CA TYR A 396 8.80 0.28 -10.07
C TYR A 396 8.51 -1.17 -10.43
N PRO A 397 7.26 -1.65 -10.48
CA PRO A 397 6.96 -2.97 -11.02
C PRO A 397 7.44 -3.17 -12.46
N SER A 398 7.32 -2.14 -13.30
CA SER A 398 7.77 -2.20 -14.70
C SER A 398 9.30 -2.25 -14.82
N ALA A 399 10.02 -1.55 -13.95
CA ALA A 399 11.49 -1.62 -13.85
C ALA A 399 11.94 -3.01 -13.39
N ILE A 400 11.32 -3.58 -12.36
CA ILE A 400 11.60 -4.93 -11.88
C ILE A 400 11.39 -5.95 -13.00
N ARG A 401 10.30 -5.84 -13.74
CA ARG A 401 9.98 -6.74 -14.87
C ARG A 401 10.98 -6.58 -16.02
N SER A 402 11.29 -5.34 -16.41
CA SER A 402 12.17 -5.06 -17.55
C SER A 402 13.62 -5.44 -17.29
N LEU A 403 14.14 -5.18 -16.07
CA LEU A 403 15.51 -5.52 -15.71
C LEU A 403 15.62 -6.91 -15.05
N ASN A 404 14.55 -7.67 -15.00
CA ASN A 404 14.52 -9.02 -14.43
C ASN A 404 15.08 -9.09 -13.01
N MET A 405 14.69 -8.13 -12.15
CA MET A 405 15.23 -7.97 -10.81
C MET A 405 14.64 -8.98 -9.84
N ALA A 406 15.44 -9.92 -9.38
CA ALA A 406 15.12 -10.89 -8.34
C ALA A 406 16.38 -11.33 -7.62
N PRO A 407 16.32 -11.87 -6.39
CA PRO A 407 17.51 -12.35 -5.69
C PRO A 407 18.30 -13.41 -6.48
N GLU A 408 17.61 -14.32 -7.15
CA GLU A 408 18.18 -15.42 -7.92
C GLU A 408 18.69 -15.01 -9.32
N THR A 409 18.35 -13.83 -9.78
CA THR A 409 18.80 -13.33 -11.09
C THR A 409 20.02 -12.42 -11.00
N ILE A 410 20.47 -12.08 -9.79
CA ILE A 410 21.70 -11.32 -9.59
C ILE A 410 22.90 -12.17 -10.02
N VAL A 411 23.74 -11.61 -10.89
CA VAL A 411 24.97 -12.23 -11.37
C VAL A 411 26.18 -11.67 -10.64
N ALA A 412 26.23 -10.35 -10.49
CA ALA A 412 27.35 -9.65 -9.87
C ALA A 412 26.91 -8.25 -9.37
N GLN A 413 27.75 -7.69 -8.51
CA GLN A 413 27.67 -6.30 -8.09
C GLN A 413 28.94 -5.57 -8.49
N VAL A 414 28.79 -4.46 -9.20
CA VAL A 414 29.90 -3.56 -9.50
C VAL A 414 30.07 -2.58 -8.33
N ARG A 415 31.27 -2.43 -7.85
CA ARG A 415 31.65 -1.44 -6.86
C ARG A 415 32.94 -0.74 -7.25
N GLN A 416 33.20 0.38 -6.64
CA GLN A 416 34.46 1.08 -6.86
C GLN A 416 35.62 0.32 -6.24
N THR A 417 36.71 0.28 -6.97
CA THR A 417 37.99 -0.13 -6.37
C THR A 417 38.50 1.06 -5.56
N LEU A 418 38.58 0.89 -4.24
CA LEU A 418 39.02 1.92 -3.30
C LEU A 418 40.50 2.19 -3.46
N THR A 419 40.90 3.17 -4.29
CA THR A 419 42.24 3.66 -4.42
C THR A 419 42.38 4.97 -3.64
N GLU A 420 43.60 5.27 -3.15
CA GLU A 420 43.87 6.54 -2.46
C GLU A 420 43.52 7.76 -3.32
N LYS A 421 43.82 7.70 -4.62
CA LYS A 421 43.45 8.72 -5.60
C LYS A 421 41.92 8.93 -5.66
N TYR A 422 41.18 7.85 -5.73
CA TYR A 422 39.71 7.90 -5.78
C TYR A 422 39.10 8.56 -4.55
N LEU A 423 39.56 8.16 -3.34
CA LEU A 423 39.09 8.72 -2.08
C LEU A 423 39.39 10.22 -1.98
N THR A 424 40.59 10.63 -2.45
CA THR A 424 41.04 12.04 -2.45
C THR A 424 40.21 12.87 -3.44
N ASP A 425 39.97 12.38 -4.65
CA ASP A 425 39.19 13.09 -5.68
C ASP A 425 37.73 13.20 -5.25
N LYS A 426 37.13 12.16 -4.67
CA LYS A 426 35.77 12.18 -4.12
C LYS A 426 35.64 13.17 -2.97
N ALA A 427 36.59 13.19 -2.02
CA ALA A 427 36.57 14.14 -0.92
C ALA A 427 36.72 15.59 -1.42
N ARG A 428 37.53 15.81 -2.47
CA ARG A 428 37.72 17.14 -3.09
C ARG A 428 36.45 17.62 -3.82
N ASN A 429 35.77 16.74 -4.56
CA ASN A 429 34.54 17.04 -5.27
C ASN A 429 33.41 17.36 -4.28
N LEU A 430 33.22 16.56 -3.24
CA LEU A 430 32.27 16.81 -2.17
C LEU A 430 32.52 18.15 -1.45
N ALA A 431 33.79 18.52 -1.25
CA ALA A 431 34.15 19.79 -0.61
C ALA A 431 33.91 21.01 -1.55
N SER A 432 34.02 20.84 -2.88
CA SER A 432 33.74 21.90 -3.85
C SER A 432 32.23 22.12 -4.05
N GLU A 433 31.47 21.07 -4.02
CA GLU A 433 30.01 21.12 -4.14
C GLU A 433 29.36 21.79 -2.92
N LYS A 434 29.85 21.51 -1.70
CA LYS A 434 29.36 22.15 -0.45
C LYS A 434 29.49 23.69 -0.43
N ARG A 435 30.34 24.29 -1.25
CA ARG A 435 30.54 25.75 -1.27
C ARG A 435 29.53 26.54 -2.11
N ASN A 436 28.72 25.86 -2.91
CA ASN A 436 27.86 26.48 -3.91
C ASN A 436 26.34 26.39 -3.63
N TYR A 437 25.92 25.88 -2.47
CA TYR A 437 24.52 25.61 -2.19
C TYR A 437 23.92 26.46 -1.07
N ASP A 438 22.72 26.96 -1.31
CA ASP A 438 21.88 27.66 -0.33
C ASP A 438 21.12 26.63 0.54
N LYS A 439 20.68 27.02 1.75
CA LYS A 439 20.12 26.11 2.77
C LYS A 439 18.86 25.31 2.37
N ASP A 440 18.19 25.69 1.29
CA ASP A 440 17.02 24.93 0.78
C ASP A 440 17.42 23.68 -0.05
N ASP A 441 18.71 23.52 -0.35
CA ASP A 441 19.26 22.42 -1.16
C ASP A 441 19.79 21.23 -0.34
N ASP A 442 19.64 21.20 0.99
CA ASP A 442 20.15 20.13 1.86
C ASP A 442 19.62 18.74 1.49
N LEU A 443 18.38 18.67 0.95
CA LEU A 443 17.77 17.44 0.46
C LEU A 443 18.35 16.98 -0.88
N GLU A 444 18.72 17.91 -1.74
CA GLU A 444 19.35 17.63 -3.03
C GLU A 444 20.82 17.25 -2.85
N MET A 445 21.53 17.90 -1.92
CA MET A 445 22.88 17.51 -1.50
C MET A 445 22.91 16.13 -0.86
N SER A 446 21.96 15.78 -0.01
CA SER A 446 21.86 14.42 0.54
C SER A 446 21.58 13.40 -0.55
N SER A 447 20.82 13.74 -1.58
CA SER A 447 20.53 12.89 -2.75
C SER A 447 21.76 12.70 -3.63
N LEU A 448 22.53 13.77 -3.91
CA LEU A 448 23.80 13.71 -4.67
C LEU A 448 24.90 12.96 -3.91
N LEU A 449 25.02 13.19 -2.61
CA LEU A 449 25.89 12.41 -1.72
C LEU A 449 25.50 10.93 -1.70
N TRP A 450 24.21 10.65 -1.71
CA TRP A 450 23.64 9.32 -1.81
C TRP A 450 23.98 8.65 -3.14
N GLU A 451 23.75 9.33 -4.25
CA GLU A 451 24.10 8.86 -5.59
C GLU A 451 25.57 8.51 -5.68
N GLY A 452 26.44 9.35 -5.13
CA GLY A 452 27.88 9.12 -5.08
C GLY A 452 28.35 7.97 -4.18
N LEU A 453 27.61 7.66 -3.12
CA LEU A 453 27.90 6.57 -2.20
C LEU A 453 27.37 5.20 -2.68
N PHE A 454 26.37 5.17 -3.56
CA PHE A 454 25.54 3.99 -3.87
C PHE A 454 25.48 3.61 -5.34
N GLY A 455 26.49 3.95 -6.12
CA GLY A 455 26.71 3.30 -7.39
C GLY A 455 26.23 4.01 -8.65
N THR A 456 25.66 5.21 -8.59
CA THR A 456 25.39 6.00 -9.82
C THR A 456 26.64 6.50 -10.49
N LEU A 457 27.69 6.79 -9.73
CA LEU A 457 28.99 7.19 -10.29
C LEU A 457 29.64 6.04 -11.07
N GLU A 458 29.53 4.81 -10.58
CA GLU A 458 30.04 3.63 -11.28
C GLU A 458 29.24 3.40 -12.57
N TYR A 459 27.91 3.52 -12.52
CA TYR A 459 27.06 3.43 -13.70
C TYR A 459 27.42 4.48 -14.74
N GLU A 460 27.60 5.74 -14.34
CA GLU A 460 28.01 6.82 -15.25
C GLU A 460 29.40 6.58 -15.85
N ALA A 461 30.36 6.14 -15.06
CA ALA A 461 31.71 5.81 -15.54
C ALA A 461 31.68 4.66 -16.55
N ILE A 462 30.85 3.64 -16.31
CA ILE A 462 30.64 2.53 -17.25
C ILE A 462 30.02 3.06 -18.56
N MET A 463 28.96 3.84 -18.47
CA MET A 463 28.26 4.38 -19.64
C MET A 463 29.13 5.34 -20.46
N LYS A 464 30.05 6.08 -19.82
CA LYS A 464 31.06 6.92 -20.46
C LYS A 464 32.27 6.11 -20.97
N GLN A 465 32.33 4.81 -20.69
CA GLN A 465 33.44 3.91 -21.03
C GLN A 465 34.82 4.45 -20.55
N GLU A 466 34.88 4.92 -19.32
CA GLU A 466 36.08 5.49 -18.74
C GLU A 466 37.17 4.44 -18.57
N ARG A 467 38.34 4.68 -19.20
CA ARG A 467 39.50 3.77 -19.13
C ARG A 467 40.32 3.93 -17.87
N GLY A 468 40.29 5.12 -17.25
CA GLY A 468 41.05 5.46 -16.06
C GLY A 468 40.34 5.12 -14.74
N THR A 469 39.05 4.82 -14.77
CA THR A 469 38.26 4.50 -13.59
C THR A 469 38.25 2.98 -13.38
N MET A 470 38.88 2.52 -12.31
CA MET A 470 38.95 1.11 -11.94
C MET A 470 37.76 0.72 -11.07
N LEU A 471 37.11 -0.35 -11.42
CA LEU A 471 35.94 -0.93 -10.75
C LEU A 471 36.24 -2.38 -10.38
N THR A 472 35.59 -2.86 -9.34
CA THR A 472 35.62 -4.28 -8.93
C THR A 472 34.25 -4.88 -9.19
N VAL A 473 34.22 -6.01 -9.87
CA VAL A 473 33.00 -6.81 -10.15
C VAL A 473 33.01 -8.02 -9.23
N ASP A 474 32.13 -8.02 -8.22
CA ASP A 474 31.96 -9.14 -7.29
C ASP A 474 30.86 -10.06 -7.81
N PHE A 475 31.24 -11.23 -8.33
CA PHE A 475 30.30 -12.23 -8.83
C PHE A 475 29.66 -13.02 -7.69
N GLU A 476 28.43 -13.46 -7.87
CA GLU A 476 27.71 -14.33 -6.93
C GLU A 476 28.42 -15.70 -6.75
N SER A 477 29.27 -16.09 -7.67
CA SER A 477 30.16 -17.27 -7.54
C SER A 477 31.22 -17.12 -6.44
N GLY A 478 31.43 -15.92 -5.92
CA GLY A 478 32.48 -15.58 -4.95
C GLY A 478 33.78 -15.06 -5.59
N GLU A 479 33.85 -14.97 -6.92
CA GLU A 479 34.99 -14.39 -7.65
C GLU A 479 34.86 -12.86 -7.66
N SER A 480 35.94 -12.15 -7.46
CA SER A 480 36.06 -10.69 -7.60
C SER A 480 37.10 -10.35 -8.65
N VAL A 481 36.73 -9.55 -9.64
CA VAL A 481 37.62 -9.15 -10.74
C VAL A 481 37.71 -7.63 -10.81
N GLU A 482 38.96 -7.11 -10.83
CA GLU A 482 39.22 -5.69 -11.07
C GLU A 482 39.34 -5.41 -12.55
N MET A 483 38.63 -4.40 -13.05
CA MET A 483 38.68 -3.96 -14.44
C MET A 483 38.29 -2.49 -14.59
N SER A 484 38.68 -1.87 -15.67
CA SER A 484 38.26 -0.51 -15.97
C SER A 484 36.75 -0.41 -16.29
N ALA A 485 36.16 0.75 -16.10
CA ALA A 485 34.76 0.98 -16.44
C ALA A 485 34.47 0.67 -17.93
N ALA A 486 35.43 0.92 -18.83
CA ALA A 486 35.32 0.56 -20.25
C ALA A 486 35.28 -0.95 -20.45
N GLU A 487 36.03 -1.75 -19.67
CA GLU A 487 35.99 -3.21 -19.72
C GLU A 487 34.71 -3.76 -19.13
N VAL A 488 34.17 -3.16 -18.07
CA VAL A 488 32.83 -3.49 -17.54
C VAL A 488 31.76 -3.24 -18.60
N TRP A 489 31.84 -2.12 -19.31
CA TRP A 489 30.91 -1.83 -20.40
C TRP A 489 30.94 -2.93 -21.48
N LYS A 490 32.13 -3.35 -21.91
CA LYS A 490 32.29 -4.44 -22.89
C LYS A 490 31.75 -5.77 -22.36
N LEU A 491 31.96 -6.06 -21.08
CA LEU A 491 31.43 -7.27 -20.44
C LEU A 491 29.92 -7.36 -20.53
N ILE A 492 29.22 -6.23 -20.46
CA ILE A 492 27.76 -6.17 -20.44
C ILE A 492 27.20 -5.99 -21.86
N PHE A 493 27.68 -5.00 -22.62
CA PHE A 493 27.08 -4.58 -23.87
C PHE A 493 27.67 -5.22 -25.13
N ASP A 494 28.90 -5.76 -25.05
CA ASP A 494 29.65 -6.25 -26.23
C ASP A 494 30.09 -7.72 -26.13
N SER A 495 29.75 -8.44 -25.06
CA SER A 495 30.22 -9.82 -24.83
C SER A 495 29.23 -10.91 -25.26
N ASN A 496 28.07 -10.57 -25.78
CA ASN A 496 26.94 -11.47 -26.05
C ASN A 496 26.46 -12.30 -24.84
N LYS A 497 26.84 -11.90 -23.64
CA LYS A 497 26.33 -12.50 -22.42
C LYS A 497 24.95 -11.96 -22.07
N PRO A 498 24.07 -12.76 -21.44
CA PRO A 498 22.72 -12.34 -21.10
C PRO A 498 22.71 -11.47 -19.83
N TYR A 499 23.42 -10.35 -19.86
CA TYR A 499 23.58 -9.46 -18.72
C TYR A 499 22.80 -8.17 -18.90
N ILE A 500 22.17 -7.72 -17.81
CA ILE A 500 21.47 -6.44 -17.68
C ILE A 500 22.16 -5.66 -16.57
N LEU A 501 22.51 -4.39 -16.84
CA LEU A 501 23.12 -3.50 -15.87
C LEU A 501 22.07 -2.55 -15.30
N SER A 502 21.84 -2.57 -13.99
CA SER A 502 21.04 -1.54 -13.32
C SER A 502 21.87 -0.29 -13.01
N ALA A 503 21.20 0.84 -12.77
CA ALA A 503 21.86 2.11 -12.45
C ALA A 503 22.62 2.10 -11.10
N ASN A 504 22.43 1.09 -10.27
CA ASN A 504 23.14 0.80 -9.04
C ASN A 504 24.41 -0.03 -9.26
N GLY A 505 24.71 -0.45 -10.48
CA GLY A 505 25.84 -1.35 -10.75
C GLY A 505 25.56 -2.83 -10.48
N THR A 506 24.34 -3.20 -10.13
CA THR A 506 23.95 -4.61 -10.02
C THR A 506 23.73 -5.20 -11.40
N ILE A 507 24.30 -6.36 -11.68
CA ILE A 507 24.15 -7.08 -12.92
C ILE A 507 23.14 -8.21 -12.72
N PHE A 508 22.08 -8.20 -13.53
CA PHE A 508 21.07 -9.24 -13.58
C PHE A 508 21.19 -10.08 -14.84
N ARG A 509 20.70 -11.31 -14.82
CA ARG A 509 20.62 -12.15 -16.01
C ARG A 509 19.29 -11.94 -16.77
N SER A 510 19.33 -12.10 -18.08
CA SER A 510 18.15 -11.97 -18.95
C SER A 510 17.68 -13.28 -19.60
N ASP A 511 18.44 -14.37 -19.41
CA ASP A 511 18.18 -15.68 -20.04
C ASP A 511 17.25 -16.60 -19.22
N SER A 512 16.93 -16.20 -17.98
CA SER A 512 16.02 -16.94 -17.11
C SER A 512 15.15 -15.95 -16.33
N GLU A 513 13.83 -16.07 -16.48
CA GLU A 513 12.89 -15.19 -15.79
C GLU A 513 12.90 -15.43 -14.28
N GLY A 514 13.12 -14.37 -13.50
CA GLY A 514 13.04 -14.42 -12.05
C GLY A 514 11.60 -14.67 -11.55
N VAL A 515 11.48 -15.22 -10.35
CA VAL A 515 10.16 -15.50 -9.74
C VAL A 515 9.36 -14.22 -9.55
N ILE A 516 9.99 -13.18 -9.00
CA ILE A 516 9.34 -11.88 -8.74
C ILE A 516 8.93 -11.18 -10.05
N PRO A 517 9.80 -10.99 -11.05
CA PRO A 517 9.41 -10.42 -12.33
C PRO A 517 8.27 -11.19 -13.01
N GLY A 518 8.32 -12.51 -13.00
CA GLY A 518 7.28 -13.36 -13.58
C GLY A 518 5.95 -13.22 -12.87
N LEU A 519 5.94 -13.19 -11.54
CA LEU A 519 4.74 -12.95 -10.74
C LEU A 519 4.12 -11.57 -11.03
N LEU A 520 4.92 -10.52 -11.08
CA LEU A 520 4.45 -9.17 -11.41
C LEU A 520 3.91 -9.09 -12.85
N THR A 521 4.52 -9.79 -13.78
CA THR A 521 4.05 -9.88 -15.18
C THR A 521 2.69 -10.56 -15.25
N ARG A 522 2.50 -11.67 -14.52
CA ARG A 522 1.21 -12.35 -14.43
C ARG A 522 0.14 -11.44 -13.80
N TRP A 523 0.42 -10.81 -12.67
CA TRP A 523 -0.54 -9.89 -12.04
C TRP A 523 -0.94 -8.71 -12.94
N TYR A 524 0.01 -8.16 -13.69
CA TYR A 524 -0.28 -7.08 -14.63
C TYR A 524 -1.18 -7.57 -15.78
N SER A 525 -0.86 -8.72 -16.37
CA SER A 525 -1.65 -9.34 -17.44
C SER A 525 -3.07 -9.67 -16.97
N ASP A 526 -3.20 -10.35 -15.83
CA ASP A 526 -4.48 -10.68 -15.20
C ASP A 526 -5.32 -9.42 -14.98
N ARG A 527 -4.70 -8.35 -14.45
CA ARG A 527 -5.40 -7.09 -14.23
C ARG A 527 -5.96 -6.49 -15.52
N LYS A 528 -5.19 -6.51 -16.60
CA LYS A 528 -5.63 -6.02 -17.91
C LYS A 528 -6.81 -6.82 -18.45
N GLU A 529 -6.76 -8.13 -18.32
CA GLU A 529 -7.87 -9.00 -18.68
C GLU A 529 -9.13 -8.74 -17.85
N MET A 530 -8.97 -8.61 -16.52
CA MET A 530 -10.06 -8.28 -15.61
C MET A 530 -10.67 -6.91 -15.89
N GLN A 531 -9.85 -5.90 -16.22
CA GLN A 531 -10.33 -4.58 -16.65
C GLN A 531 -11.12 -4.65 -17.97
N LYS A 532 -10.74 -5.52 -18.90
CA LYS A 532 -11.49 -5.76 -20.13
C LYS A 532 -12.86 -6.37 -19.80
N LYS A 533 -12.88 -7.45 -19.01
CA LYS A 533 -14.12 -8.11 -18.57
C LYS A 533 -15.04 -7.14 -17.80
N LEU A 534 -14.47 -6.28 -16.96
CA LEU A 534 -15.21 -5.21 -16.26
C LEU A 534 -15.92 -4.27 -17.23
N LYS A 535 -15.24 -3.83 -18.30
CA LYS A 535 -15.83 -2.97 -19.33
C LYS A 535 -16.92 -3.65 -20.14
N GLU A 536 -16.83 -4.96 -20.32
CA GLU A 536 -17.79 -5.80 -21.04
C GLU A 536 -18.97 -6.24 -20.16
N SER A 537 -18.89 -6.02 -18.83
CA SER A 537 -19.91 -6.43 -17.87
C SER A 537 -21.18 -5.61 -18.00
N THR A 538 -22.32 -6.28 -18.01
CA THR A 538 -23.65 -5.68 -18.15
C THR A 538 -24.49 -5.78 -16.88
N THR A 539 -24.17 -6.71 -15.98
CA THR A 539 -24.88 -6.88 -14.70
C THR A 539 -24.12 -6.22 -13.55
N LYS A 540 -24.83 -5.74 -12.55
CA LYS A 540 -24.22 -5.15 -11.35
C LYS A 540 -23.31 -6.15 -10.63
N ALA A 541 -23.71 -7.42 -10.58
CA ALA A 541 -22.93 -8.49 -9.95
C ALA A 541 -21.58 -8.73 -10.67
N ASP A 542 -21.59 -8.76 -12.01
CA ASP A 542 -20.36 -8.92 -12.80
C ASP A 542 -19.43 -7.70 -12.65
N VAL A 543 -20.00 -6.49 -12.63
CA VAL A 543 -19.25 -5.25 -12.40
C VAL A 543 -18.53 -5.31 -11.05
N GLU A 544 -19.27 -5.62 -9.97
CA GLU A 544 -18.70 -5.74 -8.62
C GLU A 544 -17.63 -6.87 -8.53
N TYR A 545 -17.86 -7.98 -9.19
CA TYR A 545 -16.95 -9.13 -9.21
C TYR A 545 -15.63 -8.80 -9.90
N TRP A 546 -15.66 -8.26 -11.11
CA TRP A 546 -14.46 -7.95 -11.87
C TRP A 546 -13.71 -6.74 -11.35
N ASP A 547 -14.44 -5.72 -10.83
CA ASP A 547 -13.82 -4.55 -10.22
C ASP A 547 -13.02 -4.93 -8.96
N LYS A 548 -13.58 -5.75 -8.08
CA LYS A 548 -12.88 -6.24 -6.90
C LYS A 548 -11.61 -7.02 -7.27
N ARG A 549 -11.67 -7.90 -8.27
CA ARG A 549 -10.53 -8.70 -8.71
C ARG A 549 -9.41 -7.87 -9.32
N GLN A 550 -9.74 -6.89 -10.17
CA GLN A 550 -8.71 -6.00 -10.73
C GLN A 550 -8.08 -5.10 -9.65
N LEU A 551 -8.84 -4.70 -8.63
CA LEU A 551 -8.33 -3.96 -7.49
C LEU A 551 -7.36 -4.79 -6.65
N VAL A 552 -7.64 -6.07 -6.42
CA VAL A 552 -6.69 -7.00 -5.76
C VAL A 552 -5.35 -6.98 -6.48
N ARG A 553 -5.34 -7.13 -7.80
CA ARG A 553 -4.11 -7.09 -8.60
C ARG A 553 -3.39 -5.74 -8.52
N LYS A 554 -4.13 -4.63 -8.54
CA LYS A 554 -3.58 -3.28 -8.38
C LYS A 554 -2.86 -3.12 -7.03
N ILE A 555 -3.49 -3.58 -5.95
CA ILE A 555 -2.94 -3.49 -4.59
C ILE A 555 -1.67 -4.35 -4.48
N LEU A 556 -1.68 -5.57 -5.00
CA LEU A 556 -0.52 -6.45 -4.99
C LEU A 556 0.67 -5.84 -5.74
N LEU A 557 0.44 -5.31 -6.95
CA LEU A 557 1.47 -4.63 -7.74
C LEU A 557 2.06 -3.43 -6.99
N ASN A 558 1.23 -2.60 -6.39
CA ASN A 558 1.67 -1.41 -5.66
C ASN A 558 2.37 -1.76 -4.33
N SER A 559 2.00 -2.88 -3.70
CA SER A 559 2.57 -3.31 -2.41
C SER A 559 3.91 -4.04 -2.57
N ALA A 560 4.18 -4.64 -3.73
CA ALA A 560 5.33 -5.50 -3.95
C ALA A 560 6.65 -4.78 -3.69
N TYR A 561 6.84 -3.59 -4.25
CA TYR A 561 8.07 -2.82 -4.07
C TYR A 561 8.32 -2.44 -2.62
N GLY A 562 7.31 -1.91 -1.93
CA GLY A 562 7.42 -1.54 -0.51
C GLY A 562 7.74 -2.75 0.39
N ALA A 563 7.19 -3.91 0.09
CA ALA A 563 7.50 -5.14 0.81
C ALA A 563 8.95 -5.60 0.56
N LEU A 564 9.42 -5.55 -0.68
CA LEU A 564 10.79 -5.95 -1.06
C LEU A 564 11.86 -5.03 -0.47
N LEU A 565 11.53 -3.77 -0.16
CA LEU A 565 12.43 -2.83 0.53
C LEU A 565 12.47 -3.02 2.04
N ASN A 566 11.57 -3.79 2.62
CA ASN A 566 11.52 -4.02 4.05
C ASN A 566 12.53 -5.09 4.45
N GLU A 567 13.45 -4.79 5.37
CA GLU A 567 14.48 -5.71 5.87
C GLU A 567 13.91 -6.98 6.52
N HIS A 568 12.65 -6.94 6.97
CA HIS A 568 11.96 -8.11 7.51
C HIS A 568 11.37 -9.02 6.44
N CYS A 569 11.45 -8.62 5.16
CA CYS A 569 11.00 -9.45 4.04
C CYS A 569 12.04 -10.55 3.74
N ARG A 570 11.57 -11.77 3.56
CA ARG A 570 12.38 -12.94 3.18
C ARG A 570 13.20 -12.72 1.91
N PHE A 571 12.65 -11.98 0.96
CA PHE A 571 13.25 -11.69 -0.35
C PHE A 571 13.98 -10.34 -0.38
N TYR A 572 14.16 -9.70 0.78
CA TYR A 572 14.89 -8.45 0.86
C TYR A 572 16.33 -8.62 0.39
N ASP A 573 16.69 -7.79 -0.56
CA ASP A 573 18.08 -7.57 -0.98
C ASP A 573 18.23 -6.08 -1.27
N LYS A 574 19.16 -5.45 -0.55
CA LYS A 574 19.44 -4.02 -0.67
C LYS A 574 19.80 -3.61 -2.10
N ARG A 575 20.51 -4.50 -2.83
CA ARG A 575 20.90 -4.27 -4.23
C ARG A 575 19.67 -4.15 -5.13
N ILE A 576 18.62 -4.95 -4.90
CA ILE A 576 17.35 -4.87 -5.66
C ILE A 576 16.66 -3.55 -5.37
N GLY A 577 16.50 -3.17 -4.10
CA GLY A 577 15.85 -1.92 -3.73
C GLY A 577 16.50 -0.71 -4.37
N GLN A 578 17.83 -0.63 -4.32
CA GLN A 578 18.61 0.43 -4.94
C GLN A 578 18.54 0.39 -6.48
N SER A 579 18.60 -0.80 -7.07
CA SER A 579 18.45 -0.99 -8.52
C SER A 579 17.12 -0.45 -9.03
N VAL A 580 16.03 -0.73 -8.32
CA VAL A 580 14.69 -0.26 -8.70
C VAL A 580 14.62 1.26 -8.68
N THR A 581 15.07 1.87 -7.58
CA THR A 581 14.98 3.32 -7.39
C THR A 581 15.88 4.08 -8.35
N LEU A 582 17.15 3.70 -8.43
CA LEU A 582 18.14 4.41 -9.27
C LEU A 582 17.88 4.20 -10.77
N SER A 583 17.48 2.99 -11.18
CA SER A 583 17.07 2.74 -12.57
C SER A 583 15.78 3.50 -12.91
N GLY A 584 14.82 3.55 -11.97
CA GLY A 584 13.62 4.37 -12.11
C GLY A 584 13.93 5.85 -12.33
N ARG A 585 14.89 6.42 -11.59
CA ARG A 585 15.37 7.80 -11.79
C ARG A 585 15.92 8.03 -13.21
N GLN A 586 16.73 7.10 -13.71
CA GLN A 586 17.27 7.19 -15.07
C GLN A 586 16.16 7.14 -16.12
N ILE A 587 15.16 6.30 -15.94
CA ILE A 587 14.02 6.19 -16.84
C ILE A 587 13.21 7.50 -16.87
N VAL A 588 12.93 8.10 -15.71
CA VAL A 588 12.17 9.36 -15.62
C VAL A 588 12.98 10.53 -16.19
N LYS A 589 14.28 10.60 -15.91
CA LYS A 589 15.18 11.61 -16.51
C LYS A 589 15.22 11.47 -18.03
N HIS A 590 15.29 10.26 -18.55
CA HIS A 590 15.19 10.02 -19.99
C HIS A 590 13.86 10.49 -20.56
N MET A 591 12.75 10.12 -19.92
CA MET A 591 11.42 10.57 -20.35
C MET A 591 11.35 12.09 -20.45
N SER A 592 11.78 12.79 -19.41
CA SER A 592 11.80 14.26 -19.39
C SER A 592 12.72 14.83 -20.48
N SER A 593 13.92 14.27 -20.63
CA SER A 593 14.88 14.72 -21.69
C SER A 593 14.32 14.52 -23.08
N HIS A 594 13.66 13.38 -23.32
CA HIS A 594 13.08 13.07 -24.64
C HIS A 594 11.85 13.93 -24.93
N ILE A 595 11.02 14.23 -23.93
CA ILE A 595 9.93 15.20 -24.06
C ILE A 595 10.49 16.58 -24.47
N ASN A 596 11.54 17.06 -23.81
CA ASN A 596 12.16 18.33 -24.15
C ASN A 596 12.81 18.32 -25.53
N GLU A 597 13.43 17.22 -25.93
CA GLU A 597 13.98 17.03 -27.27
C GLU A 597 12.91 17.14 -28.37
N ILE A 598 11.75 16.47 -28.16
CA ILE A 598 10.62 16.53 -29.11
C ILE A 598 10.07 17.95 -29.23
N ILE A 599 9.93 18.69 -28.12
CA ILE A 599 9.28 20.01 -28.07
C ILE A 599 10.27 21.14 -28.39
N ALA A 600 11.46 21.12 -27.78
CA ALA A 600 12.43 22.22 -27.80
C ALA A 600 13.74 21.87 -28.54
N GLY A 601 13.90 20.64 -29.04
CA GLY A 601 15.06 20.21 -29.82
C GLY A 601 16.32 19.83 -29.03
N ALA A 602 16.29 19.91 -27.69
CA ALA A 602 17.43 19.58 -26.83
C ALA A 602 17.11 18.42 -25.90
N TYR A 603 17.99 17.42 -25.85
CA TYR A 603 17.88 16.29 -24.91
C TYR A 603 18.36 16.74 -23.52
N ASP A 604 17.45 17.31 -22.73
CA ASP A 604 17.72 17.89 -21.41
C ASP A 604 16.51 17.73 -20.50
N HIS A 605 16.68 17.02 -19.37
CA HIS A 605 15.61 16.76 -18.42
C HIS A 605 15.18 17.99 -17.59
N THR A 606 15.94 19.09 -17.68
CA THR A 606 15.65 20.40 -17.07
C THR A 606 15.38 21.47 -18.12
N GLY A 607 15.24 21.08 -19.38
CA GLY A 607 15.09 21.98 -20.53
C GLY A 607 13.85 22.86 -20.47
N GLU A 608 13.71 23.75 -21.49
CA GLU A 608 12.71 24.81 -21.49
C GLU A 608 11.26 24.32 -21.36
N ALA A 609 10.92 23.18 -22.00
CA ALA A 609 9.60 22.62 -21.96
C ALA A 609 9.26 21.94 -20.62
N ILE A 610 10.24 21.60 -19.79
CA ILE A 610 10.04 20.84 -18.55
C ILE A 610 9.72 21.80 -17.41
N VAL A 611 8.60 21.55 -16.72
CA VAL A 611 8.13 22.32 -15.55
C VAL A 611 8.49 21.64 -14.25
N TYR A 612 8.22 20.34 -14.14
CA TYR A 612 8.41 19.57 -12.90
C TYR A 612 8.48 18.08 -13.18
N GLY A 613 9.14 17.33 -12.30
CA GLY A 613 9.16 15.87 -12.31
C GLY A 613 9.01 15.32 -10.90
N ASP A 614 8.18 14.30 -10.72
CA ASP A 614 7.97 13.66 -9.42
C ASP A 614 7.83 12.14 -9.59
N THR A 615 8.78 11.40 -9.04
CA THR A 615 8.82 9.93 -8.94
C THR A 615 8.70 9.21 -10.29
N ASP A 616 7.55 9.25 -10.93
CA ASP A 616 7.16 8.52 -12.15
C ASP A 616 6.50 9.43 -13.21
N SER A 617 6.38 10.72 -12.92
CA SER A 617 5.71 11.69 -13.77
C SER A 617 6.60 12.84 -14.20
N CYS A 618 6.31 13.38 -15.40
CA CYS A 618 6.90 14.59 -15.92
C CYS A 618 5.80 15.59 -16.30
N TYR A 619 5.88 16.78 -15.74
CA TYR A 619 5.03 17.94 -16.07
C TYR A 619 5.77 18.85 -17.04
N PHE A 620 5.15 19.17 -18.15
CA PHE A 620 5.78 19.94 -19.21
C PHE A 620 4.78 20.83 -19.96
N SER A 621 5.29 21.82 -20.70
CA SER A 621 4.49 22.68 -21.55
C SER A 621 5.24 23.04 -22.82
N ALA A 622 4.55 22.91 -23.96
CA ALA A 622 5.04 23.42 -25.25
C ALA A 622 4.73 24.90 -25.44
N TYR A 623 3.80 25.47 -24.69
CA TYR A 623 3.32 26.86 -24.87
C TYR A 623 4.44 27.91 -24.82
N PRO A 624 5.33 27.92 -23.80
CA PRO A 624 6.41 28.89 -23.76
C PRO A 624 7.42 28.74 -24.91
N VAL A 625 7.66 27.49 -25.35
CA VAL A 625 8.58 27.20 -26.47
C VAL A 625 8.01 27.72 -27.81
N LEU A 626 6.70 27.63 -28.00
CA LEU A 626 5.98 28.02 -29.20
C LEU A 626 5.46 29.48 -29.14
N ASN A 627 5.73 30.21 -28.07
CA ASN A 627 5.13 31.51 -27.82
C ASN A 627 5.34 32.51 -28.98
N SER A 628 6.55 32.59 -29.54
CA SER A 628 6.85 33.46 -30.66
C SER A 628 6.06 33.09 -31.92
N GLN A 629 5.87 31.83 -32.21
CA GLN A 629 5.10 31.34 -33.36
C GLN A 629 3.60 31.60 -33.17
N ILE A 630 3.13 31.50 -31.94
CA ILE A 630 1.73 31.79 -31.57
C ILE A 630 1.46 33.31 -31.73
N GLU A 631 2.36 34.16 -31.21
CA GLU A 631 2.25 35.62 -31.30
C GLU A 631 2.33 36.13 -32.76
N ASN A 632 3.14 35.48 -33.58
CA ASN A 632 3.28 35.80 -35.00
C ASN A 632 2.14 35.25 -35.87
N GLY A 633 1.22 34.46 -35.28
CA GLY A 633 0.10 33.84 -35.98
C GLY A 633 0.50 32.65 -36.88
N GLU A 634 1.71 32.12 -36.73
CA GLU A 634 2.16 30.92 -37.43
C GLU A 634 1.53 29.65 -36.88
N VAL A 635 1.14 29.67 -35.58
CA VAL A 635 0.43 28.58 -34.89
C VAL A 635 -0.85 29.12 -34.26
N GLU A 636 -2.00 28.59 -34.66
CA GLU A 636 -3.29 28.88 -34.04
C GLU A 636 -3.44 27.98 -32.80
N TRP A 637 -3.13 28.52 -31.64
CA TRP A 637 -3.18 27.74 -30.39
C TRP A 637 -4.61 27.56 -29.88
N SER A 638 -4.94 26.32 -29.50
CA SER A 638 -6.21 25.97 -28.86
C SER A 638 -6.03 24.88 -27.85
N LYS A 639 -7.03 24.68 -26.99
CA LYS A 639 -7.07 23.55 -26.03
C LYS A 639 -7.01 22.19 -26.74
N GLU A 640 -7.67 22.09 -27.88
CA GLU A 640 -7.71 20.89 -28.72
C GLU A 640 -6.34 20.60 -29.35
N LEU A 641 -5.67 21.62 -29.87
CA LEU A 641 -4.33 21.47 -30.39
C LEU A 641 -3.34 21.05 -29.32
N ALA A 642 -3.43 21.61 -28.11
CA ALA A 642 -2.59 21.22 -26.99
C ALA A 642 -2.77 19.73 -26.63
N VAL A 643 -4.00 19.24 -26.56
CA VAL A 643 -4.28 17.81 -26.29
C VAL A 643 -3.69 16.93 -27.39
N GLN A 644 -3.91 17.26 -28.67
CA GLN A 644 -3.37 16.48 -29.80
C GLN A 644 -1.85 16.47 -29.80
N LEU A 645 -1.21 17.61 -29.57
CA LEU A 645 0.25 17.74 -29.51
C LEU A 645 0.81 16.86 -28.38
N TYR A 646 0.23 16.93 -27.19
CA TYR A 646 0.72 16.21 -26.03
C TYR A 646 0.43 14.70 -26.10
N ASP A 647 -0.65 14.28 -26.75
CA ASP A 647 -0.88 12.88 -27.08
C ASP A 647 0.18 12.34 -28.05
N ASN A 648 0.54 13.13 -29.09
CA ASN A 648 1.62 12.77 -30.01
C ASN A 648 2.99 12.72 -29.32
N VAL A 649 3.29 13.67 -28.41
CA VAL A 649 4.51 13.60 -27.59
C VAL A 649 4.54 12.33 -26.76
N SER A 650 3.43 11.95 -26.13
CA SER A 650 3.32 10.71 -25.36
C SER A 650 3.59 9.46 -26.21
N ASP A 651 3.05 9.42 -27.43
CA ASP A 651 3.28 8.29 -28.37
C ASP A 651 4.75 8.19 -28.76
N GLN A 652 5.40 9.32 -29.13
CA GLN A 652 6.82 9.34 -29.47
C GLN A 652 7.72 8.94 -28.30
N VAL A 653 7.39 9.36 -27.09
CA VAL A 653 8.10 8.96 -25.85
C VAL A 653 8.02 7.45 -25.65
N ASN A 654 6.83 6.87 -25.82
CA ASN A 654 6.62 5.44 -25.72
C ASN A 654 7.41 4.64 -26.75
N ASP A 655 7.47 5.11 -27.97
CA ASP A 655 8.25 4.50 -29.06
C ASP A 655 9.77 4.51 -28.76
N GLY A 656 10.23 5.48 -28.00
CA GLY A 656 11.64 5.62 -27.60
C GLY A 656 12.08 4.74 -26.43
N PHE A 657 11.18 4.26 -25.57
CA PHE A 657 11.56 3.52 -24.38
C PHE A 657 12.32 2.21 -24.67
N PRO A 658 11.90 1.32 -25.60
CA PRO A 658 12.64 0.07 -25.84
C PRO A 658 14.10 0.33 -26.24
N SER A 659 14.36 1.29 -27.11
CA SER A 659 15.71 1.68 -27.52
C SER A 659 16.54 2.25 -26.37
N PHE A 660 15.92 3.09 -25.54
CA PHE A 660 16.58 3.61 -24.34
C PHE A 660 16.95 2.50 -23.35
N MET A 661 16.02 1.60 -23.05
CA MET A 661 16.25 0.49 -22.14
C MET A 661 17.38 -0.44 -22.63
N GLU A 662 17.46 -0.66 -23.92
CA GLU A 662 18.54 -1.42 -24.55
C GLU A 662 19.90 -0.72 -24.39
N ARG A 663 19.98 0.57 -24.70
CA ARG A 663 21.22 1.35 -24.61
C ARG A 663 21.68 1.64 -23.21
N ALA A 664 20.74 1.93 -22.29
CA ALA A 664 21.07 2.32 -20.93
C ALA A 664 21.34 1.12 -20.00
N PHE A 665 20.64 0.01 -20.18
CA PHE A 665 20.66 -1.11 -19.26
C PHE A 665 20.96 -2.46 -19.91
N HIS A 666 21.08 -2.50 -21.23
CA HIS A 666 21.18 -3.75 -22.03
C HIS A 666 19.94 -4.66 -21.85
N VAL A 667 18.77 -4.05 -21.66
CA VAL A 667 17.50 -4.78 -21.57
C VAL A 667 17.08 -5.23 -22.96
N PRO A 668 16.87 -6.54 -23.20
CA PRO A 668 16.35 -7.02 -24.46
C PRO A 668 14.97 -6.39 -24.74
N ARG A 669 14.72 -5.97 -25.99
CA ARG A 669 13.47 -5.28 -26.37
C ARG A 669 12.21 -6.03 -25.96
N LYS A 670 12.23 -7.37 -26.00
CA LYS A 670 11.11 -8.24 -25.57
C LYS A 670 10.77 -8.12 -24.07
N LEU A 671 11.73 -7.71 -23.25
CA LEU A 671 11.55 -7.51 -21.80
C LEU A 671 11.17 -6.08 -21.44
N SER A 672 11.34 -5.13 -22.36
CA SER A 672 11.01 -3.73 -22.12
C SER A 672 9.50 -3.53 -22.04
N VAL A 673 9.01 -3.22 -20.85
CA VAL A 673 7.58 -3.02 -20.58
C VAL A 673 7.27 -1.60 -20.06
N ILE A 674 8.25 -0.71 -20.09
CA ILE A 674 8.07 0.68 -19.67
C ILE A 674 7.12 1.38 -20.65
N LYS A 675 6.05 1.95 -20.12
CA LYS A 675 5.07 2.75 -20.85
C LYS A 675 4.61 3.92 -20.01
N GLY A 676 4.52 5.07 -20.66
CA GLY A 676 3.89 6.26 -20.10
C GLY A 676 2.54 6.55 -20.75
N GLY A 677 1.69 7.25 -20.02
CA GLY A 677 0.42 7.74 -20.52
C GLY A 677 0.24 9.21 -20.21
N ARG A 678 -0.35 9.97 -21.13
CA ARG A 678 -0.74 11.33 -20.84
C ARG A 678 -1.90 11.32 -19.84
N GLU A 679 -1.61 11.67 -18.58
CA GLU A 679 -2.60 11.69 -17.51
C GLU A 679 -3.55 12.88 -17.65
N LEU A 680 -2.99 14.09 -17.81
CA LEU A 680 -3.77 15.31 -17.75
C LEU A 680 -3.22 16.39 -18.69
N VAL A 681 -4.09 17.36 -19.04
CA VAL A 681 -3.74 18.65 -19.57
C VAL A 681 -4.50 19.71 -18.80
N GLY A 682 -3.76 20.71 -18.29
CA GLY A 682 -4.31 21.89 -17.62
C GLY A 682 -4.09 23.14 -18.45
N ASP A 683 -5.03 24.07 -18.40
CA ASP A 683 -4.89 25.37 -19.07
C ASP A 683 -4.01 26.33 -18.25
N ARG A 684 -4.07 26.23 -16.92
CA ARG A 684 -3.27 27.06 -16.03
C ARG A 684 -2.85 26.28 -14.79
N SER A 685 -1.63 26.49 -14.33
CA SER A 685 -1.06 25.80 -13.17
C SER A 685 -0.17 26.72 -12.35
N LEU A 686 -0.06 26.41 -11.06
CA LEU A 686 0.82 27.11 -10.10
C LEU A 686 1.76 26.07 -9.48
N PHE A 687 3.07 26.25 -9.65
CA PHE A 687 4.10 25.45 -9.00
C PHE A 687 4.86 26.29 -7.98
N ILE A 688 4.90 25.84 -6.72
CA ILE A 688 5.50 26.57 -5.61
C ILE A 688 6.84 25.94 -5.22
N THR A 689 6.83 24.65 -4.91
CA THR A 689 8.01 23.88 -4.54
C THR A 689 7.75 22.38 -4.75
N LYS A 690 8.73 21.53 -4.46
CA LYS A 690 8.60 20.06 -4.55
C LYS A 690 7.33 19.60 -3.85
N LYS A 691 6.48 18.83 -4.55
CA LYS A 691 5.21 18.28 -4.08
C LYS A 691 4.15 19.31 -3.64
N ARG A 692 4.32 20.58 -4.02
CA ARG A 692 3.36 21.66 -3.71
C ARG A 692 3.00 22.43 -4.97
N TYR A 693 1.87 22.07 -5.56
CA TYR A 693 1.39 22.67 -6.83
C TYR A 693 -0.12 22.52 -6.99
N ALA A 694 -0.67 23.28 -7.92
CA ALA A 694 -2.07 23.16 -8.35
C ALA A 694 -2.19 23.32 -9.87
N ILE A 695 -3.12 22.58 -10.47
CA ILE A 695 -3.39 22.59 -11.92
C ILE A 695 -4.90 22.62 -12.14
N ASN A 696 -5.40 23.51 -12.99
CA ASN A 696 -6.76 23.46 -13.50
C ASN A 696 -6.83 22.52 -14.71
N ILE A 697 -7.31 21.30 -14.49
CA ILE A 697 -7.34 20.24 -15.51
C ILE A 697 -8.59 20.39 -16.37
N TYR A 698 -8.42 20.51 -17.68
CA TYR A 698 -9.53 20.51 -18.62
C TYR A 698 -9.65 19.22 -19.45
N ASP A 699 -8.58 18.44 -19.53
CA ASP A 699 -8.63 17.08 -20.12
C ASP A 699 -7.90 16.09 -19.21
N LYS A 700 -8.55 14.98 -18.91
CA LYS A 700 -7.97 13.89 -18.14
C LYS A 700 -8.14 12.58 -18.89
N GLU A 701 -7.03 11.97 -19.31
CA GLU A 701 -7.01 10.69 -20.04
C GLU A 701 -7.97 10.67 -21.26
N GLY A 702 -8.04 11.79 -21.99
CA GLY A 702 -8.92 11.95 -23.15
C GLY A 702 -10.37 12.35 -22.85
N LYS A 703 -10.71 12.54 -21.54
CA LYS A 703 -12.02 13.02 -21.12
C LYS A 703 -11.98 14.51 -20.79
N ARG A 704 -12.78 15.30 -21.51
CA ARG A 704 -12.94 16.75 -21.26
C ARG A 704 -13.70 16.98 -19.96
N LEU A 705 -13.16 17.88 -19.12
CA LEU A 705 -13.73 18.28 -17.83
C LEU A 705 -14.28 19.70 -17.83
N ASP A 706 -14.04 20.45 -18.91
CA ASP A 706 -14.50 21.85 -19.10
C ASP A 706 -15.79 21.94 -19.92
N THR A 707 -16.66 20.96 -19.80
CA THR A 707 -17.97 20.89 -20.45
C THR A 707 -19.09 21.40 -19.54
N ASN A 708 -20.25 21.76 -20.12
CA ASN A 708 -21.44 22.20 -19.40
C ASN A 708 -21.22 23.45 -18.50
N GLY A 709 -20.43 24.42 -18.99
CA GLY A 709 -20.19 25.68 -18.26
C GLY A 709 -19.13 25.60 -17.16
N LYS A 710 -18.47 24.43 -16.98
CA LYS A 710 -17.36 24.26 -16.05
C LYS A 710 -16.05 24.71 -16.73
N GLN A 711 -15.15 25.31 -15.93
CA GLN A 711 -13.82 25.72 -16.42
C GLN A 711 -12.75 24.61 -16.30
N GLY A 712 -13.14 23.43 -15.83
CA GLY A 712 -12.25 22.31 -15.55
C GLY A 712 -12.35 21.83 -14.12
N LYS A 713 -11.34 21.07 -13.65
CA LYS A 713 -11.24 20.56 -12.28
C LYS A 713 -9.86 20.84 -11.70
N ILE A 714 -9.81 21.51 -10.57
CA ILE A 714 -8.54 21.81 -9.90
C ILE A 714 -8.01 20.57 -9.17
N LYS A 715 -6.77 20.19 -9.50
CA LYS A 715 -5.93 19.25 -8.75
C LYS A 715 -4.93 20.05 -7.92
N ALA A 716 -5.02 19.98 -6.59
CA ALA A 716 -4.08 20.62 -5.68
C ALA A 716 -3.33 19.54 -4.88
N MET A 717 -2.01 19.68 -4.79
CA MET A 717 -1.11 18.76 -4.09
C MET A 717 -0.29 19.51 -3.05
N GLY A 718 -0.19 18.96 -1.84
CA GLY A 718 0.69 19.46 -0.77
C GLY A 718 0.41 20.87 -0.26
N LEU A 719 -0.65 21.53 -0.73
CA LEU A 719 -1.04 22.86 -0.30
C LEU A 719 -1.84 22.80 1.01
N ASP A 720 -1.80 23.87 1.79
CA ASP A 720 -2.41 23.92 3.12
C ASP A 720 -3.93 23.70 3.09
N LEU A 721 -4.59 24.03 1.98
CA LEU A 721 -6.02 23.71 1.74
C LEU A 721 -6.33 22.18 1.71
N LYS A 722 -5.32 21.31 1.66
CA LYS A 722 -5.45 19.85 1.69
C LYS A 722 -4.97 19.21 2.99
N ARG A 723 -4.49 20.01 3.93
CA ARG A 723 -3.94 19.49 5.20
C ARG A 723 -5.06 19.23 6.21
N ALA A 724 -4.94 18.12 6.93
CA ALA A 724 -5.91 17.74 7.95
C ALA A 724 -5.92 18.65 9.19
N ASP A 725 -4.83 19.39 9.43
CA ASP A 725 -4.67 20.34 10.54
C ASP A 725 -5.14 21.76 10.19
N THR A 726 -5.58 22.02 8.95
CA THR A 726 -6.13 23.31 8.54
C THR A 726 -7.65 23.32 8.76
N PRO A 727 -8.22 24.30 9.47
CA PRO A 727 -9.67 24.40 9.66
C PRO A 727 -10.45 24.48 8.34
N LYS A 728 -11.63 23.88 8.29
CA LYS A 728 -12.45 23.78 7.07
C LYS A 728 -12.69 25.13 6.38
N TYR A 729 -13.08 26.15 7.14
CA TYR A 729 -13.34 27.48 6.58
C TYR A 729 -12.09 28.14 5.96
N VAL A 730 -10.90 27.84 6.51
CA VAL A 730 -9.62 28.29 5.92
C VAL A 730 -9.33 27.54 4.63
N GLN A 731 -9.60 26.23 4.60
CA GLN A 731 -9.45 25.42 3.40
C GLN A 731 -10.35 25.94 2.27
N ASP A 732 -11.61 26.23 2.58
CA ASP A 732 -12.59 26.73 1.60
C ASP A 732 -12.16 28.12 1.07
N PHE A 733 -11.71 29.02 1.95
CA PHE A 733 -11.15 30.32 1.55
C PHE A 733 -9.92 30.18 0.66
N LEU A 734 -8.96 29.34 1.06
CA LEU A 734 -7.75 29.10 0.26
C LEU A 734 -8.06 28.48 -1.10
N PHE A 735 -9.09 27.63 -1.17
CA PHE A 735 -9.54 27.04 -2.42
C PHE A 735 -10.15 28.10 -3.34
N GLU A 736 -10.98 29.01 -2.83
CA GLU A 736 -11.56 30.14 -3.57
C GLU A 736 -10.48 31.06 -4.13
N VAL A 737 -9.48 31.42 -3.31
CA VAL A 737 -8.30 32.19 -3.77
C VAL A 737 -7.56 31.46 -4.89
N LEU A 738 -7.36 30.14 -4.73
CA LEU A 738 -6.69 29.33 -5.74
C LEU A 738 -7.47 29.29 -7.07
N GLU A 739 -8.80 29.17 -7.01
CA GLU A 739 -9.68 29.24 -8.17
C GLU A 739 -9.52 30.58 -8.91
N MET A 740 -9.50 31.69 -8.20
CA MET A 740 -9.27 33.03 -8.78
C MET A 740 -7.92 33.14 -9.46
N VAL A 741 -6.86 32.66 -8.81
CA VAL A 741 -5.48 32.69 -9.36
C VAL A 741 -5.40 31.83 -10.64
N LEU A 742 -5.95 30.64 -10.61
CA LEU A 742 -5.95 29.75 -11.79
C LEU A 742 -6.92 30.21 -12.89
N ALA A 743 -7.93 31.02 -12.57
CA ALA A 743 -8.77 31.70 -13.55
C ALA A 743 -8.12 32.96 -14.19
N GLY A 744 -6.91 33.33 -13.76
CA GLY A 744 -6.17 34.46 -14.30
C GLY A 744 -6.57 35.80 -13.72
N LYS A 745 -7.23 35.84 -12.56
CA LYS A 745 -7.54 37.07 -11.86
C LYS A 745 -6.26 37.82 -11.44
N THR A 746 -6.32 39.13 -11.46
CA THR A 746 -5.20 39.99 -11.00
C THR A 746 -5.08 39.94 -9.47
N ARG A 747 -3.95 40.42 -8.96
CA ARG A 747 -3.76 40.54 -7.50
C ARG A 747 -4.81 41.45 -6.87
N GLU A 748 -5.20 42.51 -7.53
CA GLU A 748 -6.21 43.43 -7.05
C GLU A 748 -7.61 42.80 -7.00
N ASP A 749 -7.90 41.87 -7.91
CA ASP A 749 -9.16 41.11 -7.88
C ASP A 749 -9.25 40.08 -6.76
N VAL A 750 -8.09 39.61 -6.28
CA VAL A 750 -8.01 38.54 -5.26
C VAL A 750 -7.95 39.14 -3.84
N ILE A 751 -7.38 40.35 -3.65
CA ILE A 751 -7.28 41.02 -2.38
C ILE A 751 -8.52 41.89 -2.14
#